data_8cf7897302e268ae037096f3fed5a949
#
_entry.id   8cf7897302e268ae037096f3fed5a949
#
_cell.length_a   1.000
_cell.length_b   1.000
_cell.length_c   1.000
_cell.angle_alpha   90.00
_cell.angle_beta   90.00
_cell.angle_gamma   90.00
#
_symmetry.space_group_name_H-M   'P 1'
#
loop_
_entity.id
_entity.type
_entity.pdbx_description
1 polymer ?
#
loop_
_entity_poly.entity_id
_entity_poly.type
_entity_poly.pdbx_seq_one_letter_code
_entity_poly.pdbx_strand_id
1 'polypeptide(L)'
;MTAVVGRDDLLSQIERFLDEGRHRYLAFVLEGEPGIGKTTLWREAVRRGEEAGFRILACRPAQAEAKLGFAALADLLGAVEEDMLAELPEPQRNALDAALLRRRSETERIDPRAVATALASVLARLAQTSPLLVAIDDAQWLDRPSSAALSFALRRLDASSRAAVLVAVRLEPSHRPEVLGLDRLTLDRIERVRLGPLNLSALYHVIRSKLQTVFPRPTLQRIEQTSRGNPLFALEIARALTERGVPPVGEPLPVPSDVESLLRRRVRKLPAATGEVLLAAALLAEPRPETLRAALGRPTAADLAPAEDADVAECTRESVVFAHPLYASAIVASTAEVERRRMHALLAKAVTELEERARHLALAAEEQDEAVAAVVDAAAREALQRGAPAAAAELAELALRLTAGSEKRPRRVVDLAKYLHAAGEPERARGALESAGDVRSWPPDLRAELLDVLAVVGSYIDAPSALTAFFESALDESVPREARAAAHISISYSAQQIDAERALEHAEAGLALLESLGDDADPLFAAGALATYARARLARGHGLDEELVRRAVELEARLPSERVLAEPTTIAFAYWFKWLDDLERSREWLTRFLDQASGSGYDMFRAVALVHLSHTECLAGNLQLAREHALSALRICEELEAARLRVLVDTALARTAAQLGNAEEARALIEQLGVAEAGGVGFDIDREGILGLLELSAGNHAAADEHLRKALAQFELAHFAEPGQFRVHGDAAEAAVAVGELERAERIREFLAEHGRRTGRRWSLATGARVRALVAAAQGELQEALAATAEALRRHVELPMPLEHGRTLLVKGVIERRLRRRRHAKASFEQALEIFAGMGARLWEERARGELGRLGLRRAAGDDLTESERRVAELTARGLTRREVAAQLFVSPKTVDATLARVYRKLGIHSRAELGARMVDVVQR
;
A
#
# COMPACT_ATOMS: atom_id res chain seq x y z
N MET A 1 34.10 -24.74 -19.22
CA MET A 1 33.62 -23.64 -18.36
C MET A 1 34.46 -22.41 -18.63
N THR A 2 33.83 -21.31 -19.01
CA THR A 2 34.53 -20.05 -19.35
C THR A 2 34.84 -19.31 -18.06
N ALA A 3 36.14 -19.19 -17.72
CA ALA A 3 36.56 -18.43 -16.53
C ALA A 3 36.13 -16.96 -16.67
N VAL A 4 35.59 -16.37 -15.60
CA VAL A 4 35.31 -14.94 -15.52
C VAL A 4 36.63 -14.20 -15.50
N VAL A 5 36.86 -13.31 -16.47
CA VAL A 5 38.16 -12.62 -16.66
C VAL A 5 37.97 -11.13 -16.37
N GLY A 6 38.94 -10.55 -15.65
CA GLY A 6 38.99 -9.11 -15.40
C GLY A 6 37.88 -8.56 -14.49
N ARG A 7 37.37 -9.39 -13.59
CA ARG A 7 36.33 -9.07 -12.62
C ARG A 7 36.68 -9.56 -11.19
N ASP A 8 37.96 -9.64 -10.87
CA ASP A 8 38.44 -10.21 -9.60
C ASP A 8 37.88 -9.49 -8.38
N ASP A 9 37.78 -8.17 -8.41
CA ASP A 9 37.17 -7.38 -7.33
C ASP A 9 35.69 -7.71 -7.15
N LEU A 10 34.95 -7.93 -8.25
CA LEU A 10 33.55 -8.29 -8.19
C LEU A 10 33.35 -9.72 -7.71
N LEU A 11 34.22 -10.63 -8.10
CA LEU A 11 34.21 -12.01 -7.59
C LEU A 11 34.47 -12.04 -6.09
N SER A 12 35.37 -11.18 -5.59
CA SER A 12 35.64 -11.04 -4.16
C SER A 12 34.45 -10.42 -3.40
N GLN A 13 33.69 -9.52 -4.05
CA GLN A 13 32.44 -8.97 -3.48
C GLN A 13 31.35 -10.05 -3.42
N ILE A 14 31.21 -10.86 -4.47
CA ILE A 14 30.26 -11.97 -4.53
C ILE A 14 30.59 -13.01 -3.45
N GLU A 15 31.87 -13.34 -3.26
CA GLU A 15 32.29 -14.25 -2.18
C GLU A 15 31.88 -13.74 -0.80
N ARG A 16 32.15 -12.46 -0.52
CA ARG A 16 31.72 -11.84 0.75
C ARG A 16 30.21 -11.83 0.92
N PHE A 17 29.48 -11.49 -0.16
CA PHE A 17 28.02 -11.52 -0.18
C PHE A 17 27.49 -12.92 0.16
N LEU A 18 28.06 -13.97 -0.43
CA LEU A 18 27.68 -15.36 -0.13
C LEU A 18 28.05 -15.76 1.30
N ASP A 19 29.24 -15.41 1.77
CA ASP A 19 29.66 -15.73 3.14
C ASP A 19 28.75 -15.05 4.18
N GLU A 20 28.45 -13.76 4.02
CA GLU A 20 27.54 -13.03 4.89
C GLU A 20 26.10 -13.54 4.79
N GLY A 21 25.62 -13.87 3.58
CA GLY A 21 24.28 -14.37 3.30
C GLY A 21 23.95 -15.73 3.92
N ARG A 22 24.98 -16.49 4.38
CA ARG A 22 24.77 -17.69 5.20
C ARG A 22 24.17 -17.39 6.58
N HIS A 23 24.26 -16.15 7.05
CA HIS A 23 23.90 -15.76 8.41
C HIS A 23 22.91 -14.59 8.46
N ARG A 24 22.72 -13.89 7.37
CA ARG A 24 21.93 -12.66 7.28
C ARG A 24 21.10 -12.59 6.00
N TYR A 25 20.05 -11.78 6.02
CA TYR A 25 19.24 -11.51 4.85
C TYR A 25 19.84 -10.34 4.04
N LEU A 26 20.38 -10.64 2.86
CA LEU A 26 21.11 -9.70 2.01
C LEU A 26 20.63 -9.77 0.56
N ALA A 27 20.80 -8.68 -0.18
CA ALA A 27 20.59 -8.66 -1.64
C ALA A 27 21.82 -8.12 -2.37
N PHE A 28 22.11 -8.73 -3.53
CA PHE A 28 23.17 -8.30 -4.45
C PHE A 28 22.58 -8.11 -5.84
N VAL A 29 22.67 -6.90 -6.38
CA VAL A 29 22.08 -6.54 -7.66
C VAL A 29 23.17 -6.20 -8.67
N LEU A 30 23.24 -6.98 -9.74
CA LEU A 30 24.14 -6.80 -10.88
C LEU A 30 23.43 -5.92 -11.94
N GLU A 31 23.80 -4.66 -12.03
CA GLU A 31 23.25 -3.72 -12.99
C GLU A 31 24.22 -3.50 -14.15
N GLY A 32 23.72 -3.36 -15.37
CA GLY A 32 24.60 -2.99 -16.49
C GLY A 32 23.95 -3.08 -17.86
N GLU A 33 24.70 -2.60 -18.87
CA GLU A 33 24.30 -2.60 -20.26
C GLU A 33 24.15 -4.03 -20.83
N PRO A 34 23.38 -4.21 -21.92
CA PRO A 34 23.33 -5.47 -22.63
C PRO A 34 24.74 -5.92 -23.08
N GLY A 35 25.04 -7.21 -22.88
CA GLY A 35 26.31 -7.76 -23.33
C GLY A 35 27.52 -7.45 -22.46
N ILE A 36 27.39 -6.72 -21.34
CA ILE A 36 28.49 -6.35 -20.43
C ILE A 36 29.02 -7.51 -19.59
N GLY A 37 28.33 -8.66 -19.55
CA GLY A 37 28.75 -9.85 -18.82
C GLY A 37 28.01 -10.15 -17.54
N LYS A 38 26.80 -9.59 -17.30
CA LYS A 38 25.96 -9.84 -16.12
C LYS A 38 25.67 -11.34 -15.91
N THR A 39 25.11 -11.99 -16.93
CA THR A 39 24.77 -13.42 -16.89
C THR A 39 25.98 -14.31 -16.59
N THR A 40 27.18 -13.92 -17.06
CA THR A 40 28.40 -14.66 -16.78
C THR A 40 28.78 -14.60 -15.30
N LEU A 41 28.71 -13.41 -14.70
CA LEU A 41 28.92 -13.22 -13.27
C LEU A 41 27.83 -13.87 -12.42
N TRP A 42 26.58 -13.75 -12.85
CA TRP A 42 25.42 -14.36 -12.19
C TRP A 42 25.60 -15.90 -12.12
N ARG A 43 25.92 -16.54 -13.26
CA ARG A 43 26.20 -17.99 -13.30
C ARG A 43 27.34 -18.39 -12.38
N GLU A 44 28.41 -17.61 -12.36
CA GLU A 44 29.56 -17.89 -11.47
C GLU A 44 29.18 -17.70 -10.01
N ALA A 45 28.36 -16.70 -9.67
CA ALA A 45 27.85 -16.52 -8.32
C ALA A 45 26.93 -17.65 -7.87
N VAL A 46 26.05 -18.14 -8.74
CA VAL A 46 25.20 -19.32 -8.47
C VAL A 46 26.07 -20.54 -8.21
N ARG A 47 27.04 -20.84 -9.08
CA ARG A 47 27.97 -21.95 -8.90
C ARG A 47 28.73 -21.89 -7.58
N ARG A 48 29.24 -20.70 -7.20
CA ARG A 48 29.90 -20.51 -5.91
C ARG A 48 28.94 -20.65 -4.73
N GLY A 49 27.69 -20.24 -4.90
CA GLY A 49 26.63 -20.47 -3.92
C GLY A 49 26.38 -21.96 -3.68
N GLU A 50 26.33 -22.77 -4.75
CA GLU A 50 26.23 -24.22 -4.65
C GLU A 50 27.43 -24.83 -3.91
N GLU A 51 28.65 -24.43 -4.27
CA GLU A 51 29.87 -24.88 -3.59
C GLU A 51 29.93 -24.43 -2.13
N ALA A 52 29.35 -23.27 -1.79
CA ALA A 52 29.24 -22.78 -0.43
C ALA A 52 28.08 -23.43 0.37
N GLY A 53 27.32 -24.35 -0.22
CA GLY A 53 26.26 -25.11 0.44
C GLY A 53 24.92 -24.37 0.56
N PHE A 54 24.68 -23.37 -0.30
CA PHE A 54 23.36 -22.78 -0.42
C PHE A 54 22.40 -23.73 -1.14
N ARG A 55 21.16 -23.74 -0.70
CA ARG A 55 20.07 -24.23 -1.53
C ARG A 55 19.73 -23.14 -2.55
N ILE A 56 19.79 -23.51 -3.83
CA ILE A 56 19.62 -22.56 -4.93
C ILE A 56 18.17 -22.63 -5.45
N LEU A 57 17.52 -21.49 -5.51
CA LEU A 57 16.32 -21.27 -6.33
C LEU A 57 16.68 -20.28 -7.43
N ALA A 58 16.76 -20.76 -8.65
CA ALA A 58 17.21 -19.95 -9.77
C ALA A 58 16.20 -19.91 -10.90
N CYS A 59 15.98 -18.74 -11.50
CA CYS A 59 15.24 -18.59 -12.73
C CYS A 59 15.94 -17.64 -13.70
N ARG A 60 15.65 -17.80 -15.00
CA ARG A 60 16.19 -17.01 -16.10
C ARG A 60 15.05 -16.65 -17.06
N PRO A 61 14.16 -15.74 -16.66
CA PRO A 61 13.00 -15.36 -17.45
C PRO A 61 13.39 -14.90 -18.85
N ALA A 62 12.66 -15.38 -19.85
CA ALA A 62 12.81 -14.97 -21.24
C ALA A 62 11.73 -13.94 -21.63
N GLN A 63 12.04 -13.12 -22.64
CA GLN A 63 11.08 -12.12 -23.12
C GLN A 63 9.75 -12.75 -23.57
N ALA A 64 9.79 -13.97 -24.14
CA ALA A 64 8.58 -14.70 -24.54
C ALA A 64 7.73 -15.12 -23.34
N GLU A 65 8.35 -15.40 -22.21
CA GLU A 65 7.70 -15.85 -20.95
C GLU A 65 7.11 -14.69 -20.13
N ALA A 66 7.60 -13.47 -20.36
CA ALA A 66 7.17 -12.28 -19.59
C ALA A 66 5.66 -12.03 -19.57
N LYS A 67 4.93 -12.70 -20.49
CA LYS A 67 3.48 -12.62 -20.62
C LYS A 67 2.74 -13.87 -20.14
N LEU A 68 3.44 -14.93 -19.77
CA LEU A 68 2.86 -16.15 -19.23
C LEU A 68 2.80 -16.06 -17.71
N GLY A 69 1.59 -16.18 -17.16
CA GLY A 69 1.42 -16.03 -15.72
C GLY A 69 2.11 -17.14 -14.92
N PHE A 70 2.91 -16.73 -13.93
CA PHE A 70 3.68 -17.57 -13.03
C PHE A 70 4.77 -18.44 -13.67
N ALA A 71 5.23 -18.12 -14.88
CA ALA A 71 6.29 -18.86 -15.56
C ALA A 71 7.59 -18.85 -14.74
N ALA A 72 8.05 -17.68 -14.31
CA ALA A 72 9.27 -17.57 -13.51
C ALA A 72 9.14 -18.22 -12.12
N LEU A 73 7.94 -18.24 -11.54
CA LEU A 73 7.67 -18.94 -10.29
C LEU A 73 7.73 -20.46 -10.46
N ALA A 74 7.26 -20.97 -11.59
CA ALA A 74 7.36 -22.40 -11.93
C ALA A 74 8.82 -22.84 -12.03
N ASP A 75 9.66 -22.05 -12.69
CA ASP A 75 11.11 -22.31 -12.77
C ASP A 75 11.76 -22.32 -11.38
N LEU A 76 11.50 -21.29 -10.58
CA LEU A 76 12.06 -21.16 -9.23
C LEU A 76 11.71 -22.33 -8.32
N LEU A 77 10.46 -22.81 -8.39
CA LEU A 77 9.94 -23.87 -7.53
C LEU A 77 10.10 -25.27 -8.15
N GLY A 78 10.62 -25.37 -9.37
CA GLY A 78 10.89 -26.64 -10.04
C GLY A 78 11.89 -27.53 -9.28
N ALA A 79 12.80 -26.91 -8.51
CA ALA A 79 13.78 -27.59 -7.67
C ALA A 79 13.29 -27.88 -6.24
N VAL A 80 12.04 -27.53 -5.88
CA VAL A 80 11.49 -27.75 -4.53
C VAL A 80 10.78 -29.09 -4.47
N GLU A 81 11.10 -29.88 -3.45
CA GLU A 81 10.54 -31.21 -3.25
C GLU A 81 9.03 -31.15 -2.99
N GLU A 82 8.27 -32.09 -3.58
CA GLU A 82 6.80 -32.13 -3.45
C GLU A 82 6.34 -32.31 -2.00
N ASP A 83 7.11 -33.06 -1.19
CA ASP A 83 6.80 -33.28 0.22
C ASP A 83 6.79 -31.96 1.01
N MET A 84 7.69 -31.03 0.70
CA MET A 84 7.73 -29.72 1.33
C MET A 84 6.53 -28.85 0.96
N LEU A 85 6.06 -28.94 -0.28
CA LEU A 85 4.85 -28.25 -0.73
C LEU A 85 3.58 -28.86 -0.13
N ALA A 86 3.58 -30.19 0.10
CA ALA A 86 2.49 -30.91 0.74
C ALA A 86 2.27 -30.49 2.22
N GLU A 87 3.28 -29.97 2.87
CA GLU A 87 3.21 -29.48 4.25
C GLU A 87 2.62 -28.06 4.38
N LEU A 88 2.37 -27.36 3.27
CA LEU A 88 1.71 -26.05 3.31
C LEU A 88 0.25 -26.20 3.77
N PRO A 89 -0.31 -25.17 4.43
CA PRO A 89 -1.75 -25.08 4.68
C PRO A 89 -2.53 -25.31 3.37
N GLU A 90 -3.63 -26.04 3.47
CA GLU A 90 -4.41 -26.46 2.30
C GLU A 90 -4.76 -25.33 1.32
N PRO A 91 -5.22 -24.12 1.77
CA PRO A 91 -5.50 -23.01 0.86
C PRO A 91 -4.26 -22.52 0.11
N GLN A 92 -3.11 -22.47 0.78
CA GLN A 92 -1.84 -22.05 0.18
C GLN A 92 -1.34 -23.08 -0.84
N ARG A 93 -1.44 -24.35 -0.51
CA ARG A 93 -1.06 -25.47 -1.40
C ARG A 93 -1.94 -25.48 -2.64
N ASN A 94 -3.26 -25.39 -2.49
CA ASN A 94 -4.20 -25.40 -3.61
C ASN A 94 -3.95 -24.21 -4.55
N ALA A 95 -3.70 -23.01 -4.00
CA ALA A 95 -3.40 -21.83 -4.78
C ALA A 95 -2.08 -21.98 -5.56
N LEU A 96 -1.04 -22.51 -4.91
CA LEU A 96 0.27 -22.72 -5.54
C LEU A 96 0.22 -23.80 -6.61
N ASP A 97 -0.43 -24.95 -6.34
CA ASP A 97 -0.57 -26.06 -7.30
C ASP A 97 -1.32 -25.62 -8.56
N ALA A 98 -2.34 -24.78 -8.40
CA ALA A 98 -3.09 -24.26 -9.52
C ALA A 98 -2.31 -23.19 -10.30
N ALA A 99 -1.57 -22.28 -9.61
CA ALA A 99 -0.70 -21.31 -10.27
C ALA A 99 0.39 -22.00 -11.11
N LEU A 100 0.94 -23.12 -10.62
CA LEU A 100 1.97 -23.91 -11.27
C LEU A 100 1.43 -24.98 -12.24
N LEU A 101 0.14 -24.99 -12.54
CA LEU A 101 -0.52 -25.96 -13.42
C LEU A 101 -0.38 -27.44 -12.97
N ARG A 102 -0.09 -27.69 -11.69
CA ARG A 102 0.04 -29.05 -11.14
C ARG A 102 -1.31 -29.72 -10.89
N ARG A 103 -2.35 -28.92 -10.58
CA ARG A 103 -3.75 -29.38 -10.39
C ARG A 103 -4.72 -28.35 -10.96
N ARG A 104 -5.86 -28.82 -11.45
CA ARG A 104 -6.99 -27.92 -11.77
C ARG A 104 -7.62 -27.46 -10.46
N SER A 105 -7.87 -26.16 -10.34
CA SER A 105 -8.58 -25.61 -9.19
C SER A 105 -10.02 -26.08 -9.18
N GLU A 106 -10.49 -26.56 -8.03
CA GLU A 106 -11.90 -26.86 -7.79
C GLU A 106 -12.69 -25.59 -7.41
N THR A 107 -11.98 -24.50 -7.09
CA THR A 107 -12.56 -23.20 -6.77
C THR A 107 -12.60 -22.32 -8.01
N GLU A 108 -13.64 -21.52 -8.17
CA GLU A 108 -13.85 -20.65 -9.33
C GLU A 108 -12.74 -19.60 -9.52
N ARG A 109 -11.98 -19.25 -8.47
CA ARG A 109 -10.94 -18.20 -8.52
C ARG A 109 -9.87 -18.41 -7.46
N ILE A 110 -8.60 -18.29 -7.86
CA ILE A 110 -7.46 -18.28 -6.94
C ILE A 110 -7.06 -16.85 -6.62
N ASP A 111 -6.92 -16.55 -5.34
CA ASP A 111 -6.37 -15.27 -4.91
C ASP A 111 -4.85 -15.26 -5.19
N PRO A 112 -4.32 -14.32 -5.99
CA PRO A 112 -2.89 -14.17 -6.22
C PRO A 112 -2.07 -14.01 -4.92
N ARG A 113 -2.69 -13.50 -3.85
CA ARG A 113 -2.07 -13.35 -2.54
C ARG A 113 -1.88 -14.68 -1.83
N ALA A 114 -2.79 -15.63 -2.03
CA ALA A 114 -2.62 -16.98 -1.50
C ALA A 114 -1.38 -17.65 -2.11
N VAL A 115 -1.13 -17.44 -3.42
CA VAL A 115 0.09 -17.87 -4.11
C VAL A 115 1.32 -17.18 -3.51
N ALA A 116 1.27 -15.87 -3.31
CA ALA A 116 2.36 -15.09 -2.74
C ALA A 116 2.67 -15.50 -1.28
N THR A 117 1.63 -15.78 -0.50
CA THR A 117 1.75 -16.26 0.89
C THR A 117 2.33 -17.67 0.93
N ALA A 118 1.91 -18.56 0.00
CA ALA A 118 2.50 -19.88 -0.14
C ALA A 118 4.00 -19.79 -0.44
N LEU A 119 4.39 -18.94 -1.39
CA LEU A 119 5.80 -18.70 -1.71
C LEU A 119 6.56 -18.19 -0.48
N ALA A 120 6.02 -17.24 0.27
CA ALA A 120 6.65 -16.74 1.49
C ALA A 120 6.87 -17.86 2.52
N SER A 121 5.88 -18.74 2.70
CA SER A 121 5.99 -19.91 3.59
C SER A 121 7.08 -20.90 3.11
N VAL A 122 7.18 -21.13 1.81
CA VAL A 122 8.23 -21.99 1.22
C VAL A 122 9.60 -21.38 1.45
N LEU A 123 9.81 -20.11 1.11
CA LEU A 123 11.10 -19.44 1.28
C LEU A 123 11.54 -19.40 2.75
N ALA A 124 10.62 -19.09 3.66
CA ALA A 124 10.92 -19.06 5.10
C ALA A 124 11.34 -20.44 5.62
N ARG A 125 10.67 -21.51 5.21
CA ARG A 125 11.03 -22.88 5.58
C ARG A 125 12.40 -23.29 5.02
N LEU A 126 12.65 -23.00 3.74
CA LEU A 126 13.93 -23.29 3.11
C LEU A 126 15.07 -22.58 3.83
N ALA A 127 14.89 -21.30 4.16
CA ALA A 127 15.87 -20.50 4.88
C ALA A 127 16.13 -20.99 6.33
N GLN A 128 15.16 -21.70 6.94
CA GLN A 128 15.34 -22.33 8.26
C GLN A 128 16.20 -23.59 8.17
N THR A 129 16.07 -24.38 7.12
CA THR A 129 16.77 -25.66 6.98
C THR A 129 18.21 -25.51 6.49
N SER A 130 18.45 -24.61 5.54
CA SER A 130 19.77 -24.34 4.95
C SER A 130 19.87 -22.88 4.50
N PRO A 131 21.08 -22.33 4.30
CA PRO A 131 21.21 -21.05 3.62
C PRO A 131 20.56 -21.10 2.25
N LEU A 132 19.73 -20.10 1.94
CA LEU A 132 18.94 -20.03 0.71
C LEU A 132 19.51 -18.93 -0.22
N LEU A 133 19.72 -19.25 -1.49
CA LEU A 133 20.03 -18.27 -2.52
C LEU A 133 18.89 -18.22 -3.56
N VAL A 134 18.20 -17.09 -3.59
CA VAL A 134 17.22 -16.79 -4.65
C VAL A 134 17.94 -16.02 -5.75
N ALA A 135 18.11 -16.63 -6.91
CA ALA A 135 18.92 -16.08 -8.00
C ALA A 135 18.09 -15.84 -9.27
N ILE A 136 18.00 -14.58 -9.69
CA ILE A 136 17.19 -14.17 -10.85
C ILE A 136 18.09 -13.48 -11.87
N ASP A 137 18.20 -14.07 -13.07
CA ASP A 137 18.89 -13.43 -14.20
C ASP A 137 17.86 -12.69 -15.06
N ASP A 138 18.26 -11.59 -15.68
CA ASP A 138 17.40 -10.78 -16.57
C ASP A 138 16.01 -10.45 -15.95
N ALA A 139 15.98 -9.96 -14.72
CA ALA A 139 14.77 -9.70 -13.92
C ALA A 139 13.75 -8.76 -14.60
N GLN A 140 14.15 -7.98 -15.62
CA GLN A 140 13.24 -7.16 -16.44
C GLN A 140 12.24 -8.01 -17.27
N TRP A 141 12.45 -9.32 -17.38
CA TRP A 141 11.57 -10.25 -18.09
C TRP A 141 10.69 -11.10 -17.17
N LEU A 142 10.73 -10.84 -15.86
CA LEU A 142 9.79 -11.48 -14.94
C LEU A 142 8.34 -11.19 -15.34
N ASP A 143 7.52 -12.22 -15.39
CA ASP A 143 6.08 -12.04 -15.53
C ASP A 143 5.51 -11.33 -14.29
N ARG A 144 4.48 -10.51 -14.50
CA ARG A 144 3.90 -9.70 -13.43
C ARG A 144 3.45 -10.48 -12.20
N PRO A 145 2.71 -11.62 -12.34
CA PRO A 145 2.31 -12.43 -11.20
C PRO A 145 3.48 -12.99 -10.40
N SER A 146 4.52 -13.51 -11.06
CA SER A 146 5.73 -13.99 -10.38
C SER A 146 6.49 -12.86 -9.69
N SER A 147 6.62 -11.70 -10.34
CA SER A 147 7.28 -10.52 -9.76
C SER A 147 6.55 -10.04 -8.49
N ALA A 148 5.22 -9.97 -8.53
CA ALA A 148 4.40 -9.59 -7.40
C ALA A 148 4.50 -10.60 -6.25
N ALA A 149 4.42 -11.91 -6.55
CA ALA A 149 4.55 -12.96 -5.55
C ALA A 149 5.94 -12.98 -4.89
N LEU A 150 7.01 -12.80 -5.68
CA LEU A 150 8.38 -12.71 -5.18
C LEU A 150 8.57 -11.47 -4.30
N SER A 151 8.14 -10.31 -4.76
CA SER A 151 8.21 -9.06 -3.98
C SER A 151 7.52 -9.21 -2.64
N PHE A 152 6.33 -9.81 -2.62
CA PHE A 152 5.58 -10.08 -1.40
C PHE A 152 6.31 -11.06 -0.47
N ALA A 153 6.80 -12.17 -1.01
CA ALA A 153 7.45 -13.22 -0.24
C ALA A 153 8.78 -12.75 0.36
N LEU A 154 9.60 -12.06 -0.44
CA LEU A 154 10.89 -11.52 0.00
C LEU A 154 10.74 -10.47 1.10
N ARG A 155 9.68 -9.65 1.07
CA ARG A 155 9.39 -8.69 2.14
C ARG A 155 9.01 -9.32 3.48
N ARG A 156 8.60 -10.59 3.49
CA ARG A 156 8.20 -11.33 4.69
C ARG A 156 9.30 -12.19 5.30
N LEU A 157 10.46 -12.22 4.69
CA LEU A 157 11.63 -12.82 5.31
C LEU A 157 12.17 -11.89 6.41
N ASP A 158 12.46 -12.47 7.58
CA ASP A 158 13.07 -11.73 8.68
C ASP A 158 14.52 -11.36 8.38
N ALA A 159 15.02 -10.26 8.96
CA ALA A 159 16.43 -9.87 8.86
C ALA A 159 17.40 -10.97 9.35
N SER A 160 16.95 -11.84 10.27
CA SER A 160 17.69 -13.01 10.75
C SER A 160 17.62 -14.22 9.82
N SER A 161 16.86 -14.19 8.74
CA SER A 161 16.75 -15.28 7.78
C SER A 161 18.09 -15.50 7.08
N ARG A 162 18.50 -16.77 6.97
CA ARG A 162 19.70 -17.17 6.22
C ARG A 162 19.39 -17.21 4.74
N ALA A 163 19.14 -16.03 4.16
CA ALA A 163 18.71 -15.89 2.78
C ALA A 163 19.52 -14.82 2.06
N ALA A 164 19.89 -15.10 0.83
CA ALA A 164 20.56 -14.19 -0.07
C ALA A 164 19.76 -14.06 -1.37
N VAL A 165 19.64 -12.84 -1.89
CA VAL A 165 18.95 -12.56 -3.14
C VAL A 165 19.96 -12.02 -4.14
N LEU A 166 20.13 -12.72 -5.26
CA LEU A 166 21.02 -12.32 -6.36
C LEU A 166 20.19 -11.98 -7.58
N VAL A 167 20.25 -10.74 -8.02
CA VAL A 167 19.49 -10.28 -9.18
C VAL A 167 20.40 -9.69 -10.23
N ALA A 168 20.23 -10.07 -11.50
CA ALA A 168 20.81 -9.37 -12.63
C ALA A 168 19.74 -8.61 -13.41
N VAL A 169 19.99 -7.32 -13.67
CA VAL A 169 19.03 -6.45 -14.34
C VAL A 169 19.70 -5.58 -15.40
N ARG A 170 19.00 -5.34 -16.49
CA ARG A 170 19.45 -4.44 -17.55
C ARG A 170 19.18 -2.99 -17.19
N LEU A 171 20.19 -2.14 -17.34
CA LEU A 171 20.01 -0.69 -17.25
C LEU A 171 19.59 -0.13 -18.60
N GLU A 172 18.50 0.62 -18.61
CA GLU A 172 18.08 1.46 -19.73
C GLU A 172 18.45 2.92 -19.45
N PRO A 173 18.85 3.70 -20.48
CA PRO A 173 19.29 5.09 -20.27
C PRO A 173 18.26 6.01 -19.66
N SER A 174 16.96 5.71 -19.82
CA SER A 174 15.83 6.56 -19.43
C SER A 174 15.07 6.09 -18.19
N HIS A 175 15.34 4.89 -17.69
CA HIS A 175 14.56 4.33 -16.58
C HIS A 175 15.41 3.40 -15.72
N ARG A 176 15.33 3.59 -14.40
CA ARG A 176 15.89 2.65 -13.41
C ARG A 176 14.77 1.69 -13.03
N PRO A 177 14.81 0.44 -13.50
CA PRO A 177 13.72 -0.49 -13.17
C PRO A 177 13.70 -0.73 -11.67
N GLU A 178 12.52 -0.58 -11.06
CA GLU A 178 12.28 -1.01 -9.68
C GLU A 178 12.26 -2.53 -9.67
N VAL A 179 13.32 -3.14 -9.16
CA VAL A 179 13.49 -4.59 -9.19
C VAL A 179 12.94 -5.18 -7.91
N LEU A 180 11.83 -5.91 -8.00
CA LEU A 180 11.23 -6.70 -6.90
C LEU A 180 10.97 -5.92 -5.61
N GLY A 181 10.87 -4.59 -5.67
CA GLY A 181 10.70 -3.77 -4.48
C GLY A 181 11.83 -3.93 -3.46
N LEU A 182 13.06 -4.29 -3.91
CA LEU A 182 14.20 -4.58 -3.02
C LEU A 182 14.53 -3.40 -2.09
N ASP A 183 14.33 -2.17 -2.55
CA ASP A 183 14.59 -0.97 -1.73
C ASP A 183 13.63 -0.83 -0.53
N ARG A 184 12.57 -1.61 -0.49
CA ARG A 184 11.55 -1.65 0.58
C ARG A 184 11.66 -2.87 1.48
N LEU A 185 12.68 -3.71 1.30
CA LEU A 185 12.87 -4.92 2.09
C LEU A 185 13.53 -4.62 3.45
N THR A 186 13.23 -5.46 4.43
CA THR A 186 13.91 -5.49 5.74
C THR A 186 15.28 -6.16 5.65
N LEU A 187 16.04 -5.83 4.61
CA LEU A 187 17.37 -6.36 4.37
C LEU A 187 18.40 -5.68 5.28
N ASP A 188 19.37 -6.46 5.79
CA ASP A 188 20.52 -5.89 6.50
C ASP A 188 21.36 -5.01 5.57
N ARG A 189 21.47 -5.39 4.27
CA ARG A 189 22.19 -4.64 3.26
C ARG A 189 21.73 -4.99 1.85
N ILE A 190 21.61 -3.98 0.99
CA ILE A 190 21.48 -4.12 -0.46
C ILE A 190 22.75 -3.60 -1.11
N GLU A 191 23.46 -4.46 -1.81
CA GLU A 191 24.64 -4.08 -2.57
C GLU A 191 24.28 -4.02 -4.07
N ARG A 192 24.35 -2.83 -4.65
CA ARG A 192 24.10 -2.61 -6.07
C ARG A 192 25.42 -2.37 -6.77
N VAL A 193 25.72 -3.20 -7.73
CA VAL A 193 26.98 -3.12 -8.47
C VAL A 193 26.69 -2.89 -9.93
N ARG A 194 27.14 -1.76 -10.43
CA ARG A 194 27.08 -1.46 -11.86
C ARG A 194 28.33 -2.01 -12.55
N LEU A 195 28.10 -2.96 -13.48
CA LEU A 195 29.19 -3.53 -14.27
C LEU A 195 29.71 -2.49 -15.27
N GLY A 196 30.97 -2.17 -15.12
CA GLY A 196 31.71 -1.32 -16.05
C GLY A 196 32.31 -2.09 -17.23
N PRO A 197 32.94 -1.40 -18.19
CA PRO A 197 33.63 -2.00 -19.31
C PRO A 197 34.79 -2.88 -18.86
N LEU A 198 35.23 -3.83 -19.72
CA LEU A 198 36.43 -4.59 -19.53
C LEU A 198 37.63 -3.78 -20.08
N ASN A 199 38.76 -3.91 -19.40
CA ASN A 199 40.01 -3.34 -19.87
C ASN A 199 40.65 -4.18 -21.00
N LEU A 200 41.65 -3.64 -21.67
CA LEU A 200 42.33 -4.26 -22.80
C LEU A 200 42.84 -5.68 -22.50
N SER A 201 43.40 -5.90 -21.32
CA SER A 201 43.93 -7.22 -20.92
C SER A 201 42.78 -8.24 -20.76
N ALA A 202 41.70 -7.85 -20.13
CA ALA A 202 40.54 -8.71 -19.96
C ALA A 202 39.88 -9.03 -21.32
N LEU A 203 39.76 -8.03 -22.22
CA LEU A 203 39.24 -8.25 -23.56
C LEU A 203 40.11 -9.19 -24.37
N TYR A 204 41.47 -9.07 -24.27
CA TYR A 204 42.40 -10.01 -24.90
C TYR A 204 42.13 -11.43 -24.47
N HIS A 205 41.95 -11.68 -23.15
CA HIS A 205 41.70 -13.03 -22.64
C HIS A 205 40.32 -13.55 -23.07
N VAL A 206 39.31 -12.70 -23.10
CA VAL A 206 37.95 -13.06 -23.57
C VAL A 206 37.99 -13.44 -25.05
N ILE A 207 38.61 -12.62 -25.90
CA ILE A 207 38.71 -12.87 -27.33
C ILE A 207 39.50 -14.15 -27.59
N ARG A 208 40.63 -14.31 -26.92
CA ARG A 208 41.49 -15.51 -27.08
C ARG A 208 40.73 -16.80 -26.65
N SER A 209 40.03 -16.77 -25.52
CA SER A 209 39.35 -17.94 -25.00
C SER A 209 38.12 -18.37 -25.84
N LYS A 210 37.41 -17.39 -26.41
CA LYS A 210 36.16 -17.61 -27.17
C LYS A 210 36.39 -17.84 -28.66
N LEU A 211 37.37 -17.16 -29.26
CA LEU A 211 37.57 -17.20 -30.71
C LEU A 211 38.86 -17.95 -31.09
N GLN A 212 39.67 -18.34 -30.13
CA GLN A 212 40.98 -18.97 -30.34
C GLN A 212 41.90 -18.16 -31.31
N THR A 213 41.64 -16.86 -31.35
CA THR A 213 42.35 -15.90 -32.23
C THR A 213 43.12 -14.89 -31.41
N VAL A 214 44.28 -14.50 -31.88
CA VAL A 214 45.14 -13.49 -31.26
C VAL A 214 45.33 -12.34 -32.23
N PHE A 215 44.98 -11.13 -31.77
CA PHE A 215 45.21 -9.92 -32.52
C PHE A 215 46.42 -9.16 -31.99
N PRO A 216 47.20 -8.46 -32.86
CA PRO A 216 48.25 -7.54 -32.43
C PRO A 216 47.69 -6.44 -31.52
N ARG A 217 48.51 -5.96 -30.56
CA ARG A 217 48.09 -4.96 -29.54
C ARG A 217 47.44 -3.71 -30.17
N PRO A 218 47.92 -3.11 -31.29
CA PRO A 218 47.25 -2.00 -31.93
C PRO A 218 45.82 -2.32 -32.39
N THR A 219 45.60 -3.51 -32.92
CA THR A 219 44.26 -3.99 -33.31
C THR A 219 43.36 -4.19 -32.11
N LEU A 220 43.87 -4.75 -31.00
CA LEU A 220 43.13 -4.91 -29.77
C LEU A 220 42.73 -3.57 -29.16
N GLN A 221 43.63 -2.57 -29.19
CA GLN A 221 43.29 -1.20 -28.74
C GLN A 221 42.18 -0.58 -29.57
N ARG A 222 42.18 -0.79 -30.89
CA ARG A 222 41.08 -0.34 -31.76
C ARG A 222 39.77 -1.07 -31.43
N ILE A 223 39.81 -2.37 -31.16
CA ILE A 223 38.64 -3.15 -30.71
C ILE A 223 38.12 -2.60 -29.40
N GLU A 224 38.98 -2.35 -28.37
CA GLU A 224 38.59 -1.81 -27.08
C GLU A 224 37.94 -0.42 -27.23
N GLN A 225 38.57 0.50 -27.95
CA GLN A 225 38.04 1.83 -28.19
C GLN A 225 36.67 1.79 -28.88
N THR A 226 36.56 0.95 -29.89
CA THR A 226 35.35 0.79 -30.68
C THR A 226 34.23 0.12 -29.95
N SER A 227 34.50 -0.93 -29.17
CA SER A 227 33.53 -1.64 -28.32
C SER A 227 33.25 -0.90 -27.04
N ARG A 228 34.00 0.15 -26.72
CA ARG A 228 34.01 0.81 -25.40
C ARG A 228 34.18 -0.17 -24.23
N GLY A 229 34.96 -1.23 -24.47
CA GLY A 229 35.20 -2.28 -23.48
C GLY A 229 34.02 -3.23 -23.22
N ASN A 230 32.93 -3.17 -24.00
CA ASN A 230 31.82 -4.12 -23.89
C ASN A 230 32.25 -5.47 -24.53
N PRO A 231 32.24 -6.60 -23.73
CA PRO A 231 32.73 -7.89 -24.20
C PRO A 231 32.01 -8.43 -25.44
N LEU A 232 30.67 -8.26 -25.47
CA LEU A 232 29.89 -8.74 -26.61
C LEU A 232 30.24 -8.02 -27.88
N PHE A 233 30.35 -6.68 -27.85
CA PHE A 233 30.79 -5.88 -29.00
C PHE A 233 32.21 -6.24 -29.41
N ALA A 234 33.12 -6.37 -28.45
CA ALA A 234 34.51 -6.72 -28.72
C ALA A 234 34.65 -8.07 -29.43
N LEU A 235 33.89 -9.09 -28.98
CA LEU A 235 33.87 -10.40 -29.63
C LEU A 235 33.31 -10.32 -31.06
N GLU A 236 32.24 -9.57 -31.29
CA GLU A 236 31.67 -9.44 -32.63
C GLU A 236 32.58 -8.68 -33.62
N ILE A 237 33.22 -7.63 -33.13
CA ILE A 237 34.24 -6.91 -33.95
C ILE A 237 35.40 -7.87 -34.25
N ALA A 238 35.89 -8.59 -33.23
CA ALA A 238 36.99 -9.53 -33.41
C ALA A 238 36.64 -10.65 -34.41
N ARG A 239 35.44 -11.20 -34.40
CA ARG A 239 34.94 -12.19 -35.38
C ARG A 239 34.91 -11.60 -36.79
N ALA A 240 34.36 -10.37 -36.94
CA ALA A 240 34.29 -9.70 -38.23
C ALA A 240 35.71 -9.46 -38.83
N LEU A 241 36.68 -9.15 -37.95
CA LEU A 241 38.09 -9.03 -38.37
C LEU A 241 38.73 -10.35 -38.71
N THR A 242 38.37 -11.44 -38.06
CA THR A 242 38.85 -12.79 -38.39
C THR A 242 38.32 -13.24 -39.75
N GLU A 243 37.08 -12.90 -40.09
CA GLU A 243 36.44 -13.27 -41.37
C GLU A 243 36.95 -12.43 -42.56
N ARG A 244 37.16 -11.11 -42.35
CA ARG A 244 37.41 -10.12 -43.44
C ARG A 244 38.83 -9.62 -43.52
N GLY A 245 39.67 -9.95 -42.56
CA GLY A 245 40.98 -9.36 -42.39
C GLY A 245 40.92 -8.03 -41.59
N VAL A 246 42.05 -7.62 -41.06
CA VAL A 246 42.17 -6.37 -40.31
C VAL A 246 42.37 -5.20 -41.31
N PRO A 247 41.50 -4.20 -41.34
CA PRO A 247 41.67 -3.06 -42.24
C PRO A 247 42.94 -2.26 -41.87
N PRO A 248 43.57 -1.57 -42.82
CA PRO A 248 44.76 -0.74 -42.59
C PRO A 248 44.58 0.26 -41.45
N VAL A 249 45.71 0.66 -40.85
CA VAL A 249 45.67 1.67 -39.78
C VAL A 249 45.20 2.99 -40.40
N GLY A 250 44.10 3.55 -39.85
CA GLY A 250 43.47 4.77 -40.38
C GLY A 250 42.09 4.54 -41.01
N GLU A 251 41.75 3.31 -41.39
CA GLU A 251 40.39 2.96 -41.80
C GLU A 251 39.53 2.56 -40.58
N PRO A 252 38.24 2.97 -40.52
CA PRO A 252 37.38 2.59 -39.42
C PRO A 252 37.18 1.07 -39.39
N LEU A 253 37.17 0.51 -38.18
CA LEU A 253 36.77 -0.89 -38.02
C LEU A 253 35.28 -1.07 -38.42
N PRO A 254 34.89 -2.24 -38.93
CA PRO A 254 33.51 -2.53 -39.30
C PRO A 254 32.62 -2.49 -38.04
N VAL A 255 32.10 -1.31 -37.70
CA VAL A 255 31.25 -1.11 -36.53
C VAL A 255 29.83 -0.92 -36.98
N PRO A 256 28.91 -1.70 -36.47
CA PRO A 256 27.49 -1.37 -36.49
C PRO A 256 27.13 -0.35 -35.41
N SER A 257 26.11 0.45 -35.68
CA SER A 257 25.68 1.55 -34.81
C SER A 257 25.15 1.11 -33.46
N ASP A 258 24.76 -0.19 -33.30
CA ASP A 258 24.23 -0.77 -32.10
C ASP A 258 24.38 -2.32 -32.05
N VAL A 259 24.22 -2.91 -30.86
CA VAL A 259 24.26 -4.39 -30.63
C VAL A 259 23.26 -5.12 -31.51
N GLU A 260 22.09 -4.56 -31.64
CA GLU A 260 20.98 -5.21 -32.35
C GLU A 260 21.28 -5.36 -33.83
N SER A 261 21.90 -4.36 -34.46
CA SER A 261 22.30 -4.40 -35.87
C SER A 261 23.42 -5.42 -36.13
N LEU A 262 24.30 -5.62 -35.13
CA LEU A 262 25.34 -6.67 -35.18
C LEU A 262 24.70 -8.06 -35.15
N LEU A 263 23.81 -8.28 -34.17
CA LEU A 263 23.15 -9.57 -34.00
C LEU A 263 22.28 -9.91 -35.23
N ARG A 264 21.54 -8.92 -35.74
CA ARG A 264 20.76 -9.06 -36.99
C ARG A 264 21.65 -9.44 -38.19
N ARG A 265 22.83 -8.84 -38.34
CA ARG A 265 23.74 -9.19 -39.42
C ARG A 265 24.26 -10.61 -39.30
N ARG A 266 24.49 -11.09 -38.08
CA ARG A 266 24.94 -12.44 -37.82
C ARG A 266 23.84 -13.45 -38.15
N VAL A 267 22.66 -13.22 -37.69
CA VAL A 267 21.48 -14.05 -37.99
C VAL A 267 21.21 -14.12 -39.50
N ARG A 268 21.34 -13.00 -40.22
CA ARG A 268 21.18 -12.94 -41.69
C ARG A 268 22.20 -13.76 -42.50
N LYS A 269 23.34 -14.12 -41.91
CA LYS A 269 24.35 -14.96 -42.57
C LYS A 269 24.05 -16.46 -42.45
N LEU A 270 23.12 -16.82 -41.52
CA LEU A 270 22.73 -18.20 -41.33
C LEU A 270 21.83 -18.67 -42.47
N PRO A 271 21.84 -20.00 -42.79
CA PRO A 271 20.94 -20.59 -43.76
C PRO A 271 19.47 -20.23 -43.44
N ALA A 272 18.66 -20.12 -44.49
CA ALA A 272 17.23 -19.82 -44.32
C ALA A 272 16.50 -20.79 -43.39
N ALA A 273 16.82 -22.09 -43.51
CA ALA A 273 16.28 -23.15 -42.66
C ALA A 273 16.65 -22.94 -41.16
N THR A 274 17.87 -22.52 -40.88
CA THR A 274 18.35 -22.16 -39.54
C THR A 274 17.57 -20.96 -39.00
N GLY A 275 17.40 -19.90 -39.84
CA GLY A 275 16.63 -18.71 -39.48
C GLY A 275 15.18 -19.03 -39.12
N GLU A 276 14.55 -19.93 -39.85
CA GLU A 276 13.18 -20.39 -39.57
C GLU A 276 13.05 -21.14 -38.22
N VAL A 277 14.01 -22.00 -37.90
CA VAL A 277 14.03 -22.69 -36.59
C VAL A 277 14.31 -21.74 -35.46
N LEU A 278 15.23 -20.80 -35.63
CA LEU A 278 15.54 -19.79 -34.62
C LEU A 278 14.38 -18.80 -34.39
N LEU A 279 13.62 -18.46 -35.44
CA LEU A 279 12.40 -17.68 -35.29
C LEU A 279 11.35 -18.44 -34.47
N ALA A 280 11.13 -19.70 -34.78
CA ALA A 280 10.22 -20.56 -34.02
C ALA A 280 10.65 -20.65 -32.55
N ALA A 281 11.95 -20.85 -32.30
CA ALA A 281 12.48 -20.90 -30.94
C ALA A 281 12.37 -19.54 -30.20
N ALA A 282 12.52 -18.41 -30.90
CA ALA A 282 12.40 -17.07 -30.32
C ALA A 282 10.97 -16.68 -29.94
N LEU A 283 9.98 -17.32 -30.54
CA LEU A 283 8.56 -17.06 -30.30
C LEU A 283 7.92 -18.03 -29.27
N LEU A 284 8.59 -19.12 -28.90
CA LEU A 284 8.14 -20.07 -27.90
C LEU A 284 8.66 -19.65 -26.51
N ALA A 285 7.84 -19.88 -25.50
CA ALA A 285 8.26 -19.74 -24.11
C ALA A 285 9.29 -20.82 -23.75
N GLU A 286 8.96 -22.07 -24.04
CA GLU A 286 9.88 -23.19 -23.91
C GLU A 286 10.20 -23.77 -25.30
N PRO A 287 11.31 -23.38 -25.91
CA PRO A 287 11.65 -23.85 -27.27
C PRO A 287 12.21 -25.29 -27.24
N ARG A 288 11.34 -26.25 -26.96
CA ARG A 288 11.69 -27.67 -26.93
C ARG A 288 11.90 -28.22 -28.36
N PRO A 289 12.91 -29.07 -28.58
CA PRO A 289 13.15 -29.67 -29.91
C PRO A 289 11.93 -30.42 -30.48
N GLU A 290 11.12 -31.00 -29.62
CA GLU A 290 9.88 -31.70 -30.00
C GLU A 290 8.83 -30.73 -30.53
N THR A 291 8.60 -29.61 -29.85
CA THR A 291 7.66 -28.55 -30.26
C THR A 291 8.10 -27.91 -31.58
N LEU A 292 9.40 -27.65 -31.72
CA LEU A 292 9.97 -27.11 -32.97
C LEU A 292 9.78 -28.08 -34.14
N ARG A 293 10.04 -29.36 -33.92
CA ARG A 293 9.82 -30.40 -34.93
C ARG A 293 8.35 -30.51 -35.33
N ALA A 294 7.44 -30.48 -34.37
CA ALA A 294 6.01 -30.54 -34.62
C ALA A 294 5.52 -29.32 -35.41
N ALA A 295 6.00 -28.12 -35.06
CA ALA A 295 5.64 -26.89 -35.76
C ALA A 295 6.14 -26.85 -37.20
N LEU A 296 7.38 -27.22 -37.43
CA LEU A 296 8.03 -27.11 -38.73
C LEU A 296 7.83 -28.37 -39.61
N GLY A 297 7.30 -29.47 -39.06
CA GLY A 297 7.03 -30.69 -39.76
C GLY A 297 8.28 -31.46 -40.22
N ARG A 298 9.45 -31.12 -39.66
CA ARG A 298 10.75 -31.72 -40.03
C ARG A 298 11.72 -31.75 -38.83
N PRO A 299 12.74 -32.67 -38.85
CA PRO A 299 13.78 -32.65 -37.84
C PRO A 299 14.56 -31.33 -37.87
N THR A 300 14.84 -30.75 -36.71
CA THR A 300 15.43 -29.38 -36.57
C THR A 300 16.91 -29.41 -36.17
N ALA A 301 17.45 -30.56 -35.74
CA ALA A 301 18.83 -30.63 -35.22
C ALA A 301 19.89 -30.25 -36.28
N ALA A 302 19.73 -30.72 -37.51
CA ALA A 302 20.65 -30.38 -38.58
C ALA A 302 20.56 -28.90 -39.00
N ASP A 303 19.36 -28.30 -38.89
CA ASP A 303 19.12 -26.92 -39.18
C ASP A 303 19.66 -25.99 -38.05
N LEU A 304 19.80 -26.49 -36.82
CA LEU A 304 20.35 -25.74 -35.69
C LEU A 304 21.88 -25.75 -35.65
N ALA A 305 22.54 -26.75 -36.24
CA ALA A 305 24.00 -26.87 -36.24
C ALA A 305 24.73 -25.58 -36.70
N PRO A 306 24.30 -24.87 -37.77
CA PRO A 306 24.93 -23.61 -38.15
C PRO A 306 24.76 -22.48 -37.13
N ALA A 307 23.70 -22.53 -36.29
CA ALA A 307 23.50 -21.58 -35.22
C ALA A 307 24.38 -21.89 -34.01
N GLU A 308 24.64 -23.16 -33.74
CA GLU A 308 25.61 -23.61 -32.73
C GLU A 308 27.04 -23.23 -33.14
N ASP A 309 27.45 -23.57 -34.38
CA ASP A 309 28.77 -23.20 -34.93
C ASP A 309 28.98 -21.68 -34.92
N ALA A 310 27.89 -20.93 -35.13
CA ALA A 310 27.89 -19.48 -35.07
C ALA A 310 27.77 -18.93 -33.65
N ASP A 311 27.63 -19.74 -32.59
CA ASP A 311 27.46 -19.30 -31.21
C ASP A 311 26.23 -18.37 -30.99
N VAL A 312 25.15 -18.62 -31.72
CA VAL A 312 23.88 -17.90 -31.63
C VAL A 312 22.91 -18.58 -30.68
N ALA A 313 22.87 -19.90 -30.73
CA ALA A 313 22.07 -20.76 -29.89
C ALA A 313 22.81 -22.04 -29.58
N GLU A 314 22.46 -22.67 -28.48
CA GLU A 314 22.91 -24.00 -28.04
C GLU A 314 21.68 -24.92 -27.98
N CYS A 315 21.77 -26.08 -28.60
CA CYS A 315 20.69 -27.07 -28.58
C CYS A 315 21.00 -28.14 -27.53
N THR A 316 20.22 -28.19 -26.47
CA THR A 316 20.26 -29.26 -25.50
C THR A 316 19.21 -30.34 -25.86
N ARG A 317 19.17 -31.44 -25.07
CA ARG A 317 18.10 -32.44 -25.24
C ARG A 317 16.72 -31.89 -24.84
N GLU A 318 16.69 -30.87 -24.01
CA GLU A 318 15.48 -30.36 -23.40
C GLU A 318 15.01 -29.07 -24.07
N SER A 319 15.92 -28.19 -24.50
CA SER A 319 15.57 -26.89 -25.06
C SER A 319 16.63 -26.31 -26.00
N VAL A 320 16.25 -25.31 -26.78
CA VAL A 320 17.14 -24.45 -27.55
C VAL A 320 17.36 -23.17 -26.77
N VAL A 321 18.60 -22.91 -26.34
CA VAL A 321 18.97 -21.78 -25.51
C VAL A 321 19.75 -20.77 -26.35
N PHE A 322 19.28 -19.53 -26.47
CA PHE A 322 20.03 -18.47 -27.14
C PHE A 322 21.29 -18.12 -26.33
N ALA A 323 22.42 -18.01 -27.00
CA ALA A 323 23.68 -17.57 -26.38
C ALA A 323 23.56 -16.22 -25.66
N HIS A 324 22.65 -15.36 -26.16
CA HIS A 324 22.26 -14.12 -25.52
C HIS A 324 20.78 -13.80 -25.84
N PRO A 325 19.95 -13.34 -24.88
CA PRO A 325 18.54 -13.04 -25.10
C PRO A 325 18.26 -12.07 -26.25
N LEU A 326 19.17 -11.14 -26.52
CA LEU A 326 19.04 -10.20 -27.64
C LEU A 326 19.02 -10.88 -29.02
N TYR A 327 19.49 -12.13 -29.17
CA TYR A 327 19.35 -12.84 -30.44
C TYR A 327 17.88 -13.12 -30.74
N ALA A 328 17.10 -13.59 -29.75
CA ALA A 328 15.68 -13.82 -29.91
C ALA A 328 14.95 -12.54 -30.33
N SER A 329 15.17 -11.44 -29.62
CA SER A 329 14.58 -10.12 -29.93
C SER A 329 15.01 -9.64 -31.32
N ALA A 330 16.29 -9.76 -31.69
CA ALA A 330 16.81 -9.33 -32.99
C ALA A 330 16.23 -10.16 -34.16
N ILE A 331 16.02 -11.47 -33.95
CA ILE A 331 15.39 -12.36 -34.93
C ILE A 331 13.95 -11.92 -35.16
N VAL A 332 13.16 -11.78 -34.09
CA VAL A 332 11.74 -11.37 -34.17
C VAL A 332 11.62 -10.00 -34.83
N ALA A 333 12.43 -9.03 -34.42
CA ALA A 333 12.39 -7.66 -34.95
C ALA A 333 12.87 -7.57 -36.42
N SER A 334 13.76 -8.49 -36.86
CA SER A 334 14.27 -8.50 -38.25
C SER A 334 13.40 -9.29 -39.21
N THR A 335 12.45 -10.09 -38.70
CA THR A 335 11.56 -10.93 -39.52
C THR A 335 10.35 -10.11 -39.98
N ALA A 336 9.99 -10.25 -41.26
CA ALA A 336 8.82 -9.61 -41.83
C ALA A 336 7.52 -10.05 -41.10
N GLU A 337 6.56 -9.14 -40.98
CA GLU A 337 5.31 -9.39 -40.27
C GLU A 337 4.55 -10.62 -40.81
N VAL A 338 4.49 -10.75 -42.12
CA VAL A 338 3.84 -11.90 -42.79
C VAL A 338 4.51 -13.22 -42.37
N GLU A 339 5.81 -13.23 -42.23
CA GLU A 339 6.57 -14.42 -41.88
C GLU A 339 6.42 -14.75 -40.39
N ARG A 340 6.36 -13.73 -39.54
CA ARG A 340 6.03 -13.90 -38.10
C ARG A 340 4.62 -14.48 -37.92
N ARG A 341 3.62 -13.93 -38.63
CA ARG A 341 2.24 -14.45 -38.57
C ARG A 341 2.17 -15.90 -39.02
N ARG A 342 2.84 -16.25 -40.14
CA ARG A 342 2.94 -17.62 -40.58
C ARG A 342 3.55 -18.53 -39.51
N MET A 343 4.61 -18.11 -38.87
CA MET A 343 5.26 -18.85 -37.80
C MET A 343 4.31 -19.03 -36.61
N HIS A 344 3.64 -17.99 -36.15
CA HIS A 344 2.62 -18.09 -35.12
C HIS A 344 1.52 -19.11 -35.48
N ALA A 345 1.08 -19.13 -36.73
CA ALA A 345 0.09 -20.11 -37.19
C ALA A 345 0.60 -21.56 -37.10
N LEU A 346 1.88 -21.81 -37.35
CA LEU A 346 2.51 -23.12 -37.22
C LEU A 346 2.65 -23.53 -35.76
N LEU A 347 3.12 -22.61 -34.92
CA LEU A 347 3.33 -22.80 -33.47
C LEU A 347 2.00 -23.06 -32.75
N ALA A 348 0.92 -22.39 -33.14
CA ALA A 348 -0.40 -22.60 -32.60
C ALA A 348 -0.92 -24.06 -32.78
N LYS A 349 -0.40 -24.78 -33.77
CA LYS A 349 -0.74 -26.20 -34.00
C LYS A 349 0.12 -27.16 -33.18
N ALA A 350 1.30 -26.73 -32.76
CA ALA A 350 2.29 -27.56 -32.09
C ALA A 350 2.24 -27.41 -30.56
N VAL A 351 1.86 -26.21 -30.08
CA VAL A 351 1.75 -25.92 -28.66
C VAL A 351 0.47 -26.48 -28.08
N THR A 352 0.58 -27.17 -26.96
CA THR A 352 -0.54 -27.82 -26.24
C THR A 352 -1.08 -26.97 -25.10
N GLU A 353 -0.27 -26.11 -24.53
CA GLU A 353 -0.67 -25.21 -23.46
C GLU A 353 -1.65 -24.16 -24.00
N LEU A 354 -2.80 -24.00 -23.34
CA LEU A 354 -3.92 -23.22 -23.89
C LEU A 354 -3.57 -21.72 -24.00
N GLU A 355 -2.90 -21.17 -23.02
CA GLU A 355 -2.56 -19.73 -22.98
C GLU A 355 -1.57 -19.36 -24.08
N GLU A 356 -0.48 -20.12 -24.24
CA GLU A 356 0.53 -19.89 -25.27
C GLU A 356 -0.06 -20.13 -26.66
N ARG A 357 -0.85 -21.19 -26.82
CA ARG A 357 -1.56 -21.50 -28.07
C ARG A 357 -2.52 -20.37 -28.47
N ALA A 358 -3.30 -19.85 -27.53
CA ALA A 358 -4.23 -18.76 -27.76
C ALA A 358 -3.49 -17.47 -28.21
N ARG A 359 -2.35 -17.17 -27.60
CA ARG A 359 -1.48 -16.04 -28.02
C ARG A 359 -0.99 -16.22 -29.45
N HIS A 360 -0.54 -17.42 -29.80
CA HIS A 360 -0.10 -17.69 -31.16
C HIS A 360 -1.23 -17.60 -32.16
N LEU A 361 -2.42 -18.10 -31.87
CA LEU A 361 -3.61 -17.94 -32.72
C LEU A 361 -3.95 -16.47 -32.94
N ALA A 362 -3.97 -15.68 -31.86
CA ALA A 362 -4.29 -14.25 -31.91
C ALA A 362 -3.27 -13.43 -32.71
N LEU A 363 -1.97 -13.80 -32.64
CA LEU A 363 -0.90 -13.13 -33.35
C LEU A 363 -0.76 -13.60 -34.81
N ALA A 364 -1.32 -14.75 -35.14
CA ALA A 364 -1.42 -15.24 -36.51
C ALA A 364 -2.57 -14.61 -37.29
N ALA A 365 -3.64 -14.17 -36.63
CA ALA A 365 -4.83 -13.63 -37.28
C ALA A 365 -4.56 -12.27 -37.93
N GLU A 366 -4.94 -12.12 -39.19
CA GLU A 366 -4.83 -10.87 -39.95
C GLU A 366 -6.07 -9.98 -39.76
N GLU A 367 -7.23 -10.59 -39.67
CA GLU A 367 -8.49 -9.92 -39.54
C GLU A 367 -9.22 -10.38 -38.28
N GLN A 368 -10.38 -9.81 -38.04
CA GLN A 368 -11.27 -10.25 -36.97
C GLN A 368 -11.71 -11.71 -37.22
N ASP A 369 -11.53 -12.56 -36.23
CA ASP A 369 -11.86 -13.98 -36.26
C ASP A 369 -12.51 -14.39 -34.95
N GLU A 370 -13.79 -14.60 -34.99
CA GLU A 370 -14.59 -14.93 -33.80
C GLU A 370 -14.25 -16.33 -33.23
N ALA A 371 -13.86 -17.28 -34.08
CA ALA A 371 -13.46 -18.59 -33.58
C ALA A 371 -12.15 -18.52 -32.80
N VAL A 372 -11.18 -17.74 -33.28
CA VAL A 372 -9.94 -17.47 -32.58
C VAL A 372 -10.22 -16.67 -31.32
N ALA A 373 -11.04 -15.63 -31.39
CA ALA A 373 -11.40 -14.85 -30.23
C ALA A 373 -12.01 -15.71 -29.10
N ALA A 374 -12.84 -16.69 -29.43
CA ALA A 374 -13.44 -17.61 -28.46
C ALA A 374 -12.39 -18.51 -27.78
N VAL A 375 -11.35 -18.94 -28.49
CA VAL A 375 -10.24 -19.71 -27.90
C VAL A 375 -9.45 -18.80 -26.94
N VAL A 376 -9.21 -17.55 -27.33
CA VAL A 376 -8.50 -16.56 -26.48
C VAL A 376 -9.32 -16.23 -25.23
N ASP A 377 -10.65 -16.12 -25.33
CA ASP A 377 -11.54 -15.96 -24.17
C ASP A 377 -11.43 -17.12 -23.18
N ALA A 378 -11.32 -18.35 -23.71
CA ALA A 378 -11.14 -19.53 -22.85
C ALA A 378 -9.80 -19.49 -22.11
N ALA A 379 -8.73 -19.12 -22.81
CA ALA A 379 -7.40 -18.96 -22.22
C ALA A 379 -7.37 -17.83 -21.17
N ALA A 380 -8.04 -16.70 -21.44
CA ALA A 380 -8.13 -15.60 -20.48
C ALA A 380 -8.82 -16.04 -19.18
N ARG A 381 -9.91 -16.80 -19.28
CA ARG A 381 -10.62 -17.36 -18.11
C ARG A 381 -9.74 -18.33 -17.33
N GLU A 382 -9.00 -19.21 -18.01
CA GLU A 382 -8.08 -20.13 -17.35
C GLU A 382 -6.93 -19.39 -16.66
N ALA A 383 -6.35 -18.37 -17.30
CA ALA A 383 -5.33 -17.53 -16.69
C ALA A 383 -5.85 -16.82 -15.42
N LEU A 384 -7.08 -16.31 -15.44
CA LEU A 384 -7.70 -15.73 -14.24
C LEU A 384 -7.90 -16.76 -13.13
N GLN A 385 -8.39 -17.95 -13.48
CA GLN A 385 -8.61 -19.05 -12.52
C GLN A 385 -7.31 -19.46 -11.84
N ARG A 386 -6.19 -19.42 -12.56
CA ARG A 386 -4.85 -19.69 -12.04
C ARG A 386 -4.28 -18.56 -11.17
N GLY A 387 -4.99 -17.44 -11.02
CA GLY A 387 -4.51 -16.28 -10.26
C GLY A 387 -3.52 -15.40 -11.04
N ALA A 388 -3.57 -15.43 -12.38
CA ALA A 388 -2.77 -14.58 -13.27
C ALA A 388 -3.64 -13.50 -13.97
N PRO A 389 -4.27 -12.56 -13.24
CA PRO A 389 -5.22 -11.63 -13.81
C PRO A 389 -4.61 -10.68 -14.86
N ALA A 390 -3.33 -10.36 -14.76
CA ALA A 390 -2.63 -9.53 -15.75
C ALA A 390 -2.52 -10.26 -17.12
N ALA A 391 -2.22 -11.57 -17.11
CA ALA A 391 -2.21 -12.39 -18.32
C ALA A 391 -3.63 -12.54 -18.89
N ALA A 392 -4.64 -12.71 -18.03
CA ALA A 392 -6.04 -12.75 -18.42
C ALA A 392 -6.47 -11.45 -19.12
N ALA A 393 -6.08 -10.28 -18.58
CA ALA A 393 -6.39 -8.99 -19.15
C ALA A 393 -5.75 -8.80 -20.55
N GLU A 394 -4.47 -9.16 -20.72
CA GLU A 394 -3.81 -9.10 -22.02
C GLU A 394 -4.49 -10.02 -23.07
N LEU A 395 -4.86 -11.23 -22.67
CA LEU A 395 -5.60 -12.14 -23.56
C LEU A 395 -6.98 -11.58 -23.90
N ALA A 396 -7.71 -11.00 -22.95
CA ALA A 396 -9.00 -10.38 -23.20
C ALA A 396 -8.89 -9.17 -24.16
N GLU A 397 -7.82 -8.37 -24.09
CA GLU A 397 -7.55 -7.33 -25.09
C GLU A 397 -7.34 -7.91 -26.49
N LEU A 398 -6.62 -9.02 -26.60
CA LEU A 398 -6.45 -9.72 -27.87
C LEU A 398 -7.78 -10.25 -28.40
N ALA A 399 -8.60 -10.86 -27.53
CA ALA A 399 -9.94 -11.35 -27.90
C ALA A 399 -10.85 -10.19 -28.38
N LEU A 400 -10.82 -9.07 -27.67
CA LEU A 400 -11.60 -7.87 -28.04
C LEU A 400 -11.19 -7.31 -29.40
N ARG A 401 -9.89 -7.29 -29.72
CA ARG A 401 -9.35 -6.89 -31.03
C ARG A 401 -9.85 -7.81 -32.14
N LEU A 402 -9.95 -9.11 -31.89
CA LEU A 402 -10.37 -10.13 -32.84
C LEU A 402 -11.88 -10.27 -32.96
N THR A 403 -12.65 -9.52 -32.17
CA THR A 403 -14.12 -9.62 -32.16
C THR A 403 -14.73 -9.15 -33.46
N ALA A 404 -15.38 -10.05 -34.15
CA ALA A 404 -16.17 -9.77 -35.36
C ALA A 404 -17.61 -9.42 -34.96
N GLY A 405 -18.02 -8.18 -35.21
CA GLY A 405 -19.37 -7.71 -34.97
C GLY A 405 -19.63 -7.18 -33.56
N SER A 406 -20.86 -6.66 -33.34
CA SER A 406 -21.20 -5.95 -32.11
C SER A 406 -21.81 -6.83 -31.00
N GLU A 407 -22.22 -8.05 -31.30
CA GLU A 407 -23.00 -8.89 -30.37
C GLU A 407 -22.19 -9.37 -29.16
N LYS A 408 -20.95 -9.84 -29.36
CA LYS A 408 -20.11 -10.39 -28.29
C LYS A 408 -19.17 -9.33 -27.67
N ARG A 409 -19.04 -8.19 -28.32
CA ARG A 409 -18.16 -7.12 -27.85
C ARG A 409 -18.50 -6.65 -26.41
N PRO A 410 -19.78 -6.42 -26.05
CA PRO A 410 -20.14 -6.03 -24.69
C PRO A 410 -19.64 -7.02 -23.65
N ARG A 411 -19.83 -8.33 -23.87
CA ARG A 411 -19.38 -9.38 -22.97
C ARG A 411 -17.87 -9.31 -22.72
N ARG A 412 -17.07 -9.19 -23.78
CA ARG A 412 -15.61 -9.11 -23.69
C ARG A 412 -15.11 -7.86 -23.01
N VAL A 413 -15.84 -6.75 -23.16
CA VAL A 413 -15.52 -5.51 -22.42
C VAL A 413 -15.72 -5.70 -20.91
N VAL A 414 -16.81 -6.35 -20.51
CA VAL A 414 -17.08 -6.67 -19.09
C VAL A 414 -15.99 -7.61 -18.54
N ASP A 415 -15.66 -8.65 -19.29
CA ASP A 415 -14.62 -9.61 -18.88
C ASP A 415 -13.24 -8.92 -18.78
N LEU A 416 -12.88 -8.09 -19.75
CA LEU A 416 -11.64 -7.30 -19.71
C LEU A 416 -11.59 -6.38 -18.47
N ALA A 417 -12.68 -5.69 -18.19
CA ALA A 417 -12.75 -4.80 -17.02
C ALA A 417 -12.57 -5.58 -15.70
N LYS A 418 -13.18 -6.79 -15.60
CA LYS A 418 -12.99 -7.70 -14.47
C LYS A 418 -11.52 -8.10 -14.31
N TYR A 419 -10.87 -8.47 -15.40
CA TYR A 419 -9.48 -8.94 -15.37
C TYR A 419 -8.50 -7.81 -15.06
N LEU A 420 -8.71 -6.63 -15.64
CA LEU A 420 -7.92 -5.44 -15.33
C LEU A 420 -8.07 -5.02 -13.86
N HIS A 421 -9.29 -5.06 -13.34
CA HIS A 421 -9.51 -4.79 -11.92
C HIS A 421 -8.78 -5.81 -11.04
N ALA A 422 -8.92 -7.10 -11.33
CA ALA A 422 -8.23 -8.15 -10.61
C ALA A 422 -6.70 -8.05 -10.71
N ALA A 423 -6.18 -7.46 -11.82
CA ALA A 423 -4.77 -7.16 -12.02
C ALA A 423 -4.27 -5.91 -11.25
N GLY A 424 -5.16 -5.19 -10.53
CA GLY A 424 -4.83 -3.96 -9.85
C GLY A 424 -4.67 -2.75 -10.79
N GLU A 425 -5.29 -2.79 -11.97
CA GLU A 425 -5.25 -1.74 -12.99
C GLU A 425 -6.63 -1.05 -13.17
N PRO A 426 -7.20 -0.41 -12.12
CA PRO A 426 -8.57 0.11 -12.13
C PRO A 426 -8.78 1.21 -13.17
N GLU A 427 -7.78 2.04 -13.46
CA GLU A 427 -7.86 3.09 -14.47
C GLU A 427 -8.00 2.53 -15.88
N ARG A 428 -7.29 1.45 -16.19
CA ARG A 428 -7.46 0.75 -17.48
C ARG A 428 -8.81 0.05 -17.57
N ALA A 429 -9.31 -0.51 -16.46
CA ALA A 429 -10.65 -1.09 -16.38
C ALA A 429 -11.72 -0.02 -16.67
N ARG A 430 -11.57 1.17 -16.09
CA ARG A 430 -12.43 2.32 -16.39
C ARG A 430 -12.39 2.70 -17.87
N GLY A 431 -11.20 2.88 -18.43
CA GLY A 431 -11.05 3.21 -19.85
C GLY A 431 -11.68 2.17 -20.79
N ALA A 432 -11.58 0.87 -20.44
CA ALA A 432 -12.26 -0.18 -21.20
C ALA A 432 -13.78 -0.03 -21.15
N LEU A 433 -14.35 0.27 -19.98
CA LEU A 433 -15.79 0.49 -19.81
C LEU A 433 -16.27 1.77 -20.51
N GLU A 434 -15.53 2.87 -20.44
CA GLU A 434 -15.84 4.11 -21.16
C GLU A 434 -15.84 3.90 -22.69
N SER A 435 -15.01 3.01 -23.19
CA SER A 435 -14.97 2.64 -24.62
C SER A 435 -16.13 1.75 -25.07
N ALA A 436 -16.96 1.31 -24.14
CA ALA A 436 -18.01 0.32 -24.38
C ALA A 436 -19.21 0.84 -25.20
N GLY A 437 -19.39 2.15 -25.33
CA GLY A 437 -20.51 2.76 -26.02
C GLY A 437 -21.78 2.81 -25.17
N ASP A 438 -22.94 2.83 -25.81
CA ASP A 438 -24.24 2.92 -25.10
C ASP A 438 -24.63 1.59 -24.45
N VAL A 439 -24.35 1.48 -23.17
CA VAL A 439 -24.65 0.29 -22.32
C VAL A 439 -26.16 0.00 -22.25
N ARG A 440 -27.03 0.99 -22.47
CA ARG A 440 -28.48 0.78 -22.45
C ARG A 440 -28.95 -0.16 -23.57
N SER A 441 -28.18 -0.26 -24.65
CA SER A 441 -28.41 -1.19 -25.73
C SER A 441 -28.02 -2.62 -25.46
N TRP A 442 -27.34 -2.90 -24.35
CA TRP A 442 -26.83 -4.21 -24.01
C TRP A 442 -27.94 -5.14 -23.48
N PRO A 443 -27.76 -6.48 -23.62
CA PRO A 443 -28.66 -7.45 -23.01
C PRO A 443 -28.81 -7.21 -21.50
N PRO A 444 -30.01 -7.40 -20.93
CA PRO A 444 -30.26 -7.15 -19.50
C PRO A 444 -29.34 -7.92 -18.57
N ASP A 445 -29.04 -9.19 -18.88
CA ASP A 445 -28.14 -10.03 -18.07
C ASP A 445 -26.70 -9.49 -18.06
N LEU A 446 -26.26 -8.94 -19.18
CA LEU A 446 -24.92 -8.37 -19.29
C LEU A 446 -24.81 -7.01 -18.57
N ARG A 447 -25.89 -6.22 -18.58
CA ARG A 447 -25.99 -5.03 -17.76
C ARG A 447 -25.95 -5.36 -16.28
N ALA A 448 -26.58 -6.45 -15.87
CA ALA A 448 -26.50 -6.96 -14.51
C ALA A 448 -25.05 -7.31 -14.11
N GLU A 449 -24.36 -8.06 -14.94
CA GLU A 449 -22.98 -8.48 -14.67
C GLU A 449 -22.00 -7.29 -14.68
N LEU A 450 -22.25 -6.28 -15.50
CA LEU A 450 -21.50 -5.02 -15.48
C LEU A 450 -21.61 -4.32 -14.12
N LEU A 451 -22.75 -4.45 -13.44
CA LEU A 451 -22.94 -3.84 -12.13
C LEU A 451 -22.02 -4.43 -11.07
N ASP A 452 -21.80 -5.76 -11.09
CA ASP A 452 -20.88 -6.41 -10.15
C ASP A 452 -19.46 -5.87 -10.34
N VAL A 453 -19.06 -5.69 -11.61
CA VAL A 453 -17.76 -5.12 -11.94
C VAL A 453 -17.65 -3.67 -11.46
N LEU A 454 -18.69 -2.88 -11.69
CA LEU A 454 -18.71 -1.46 -11.32
C LEU A 454 -18.83 -1.25 -9.82
N ALA A 455 -19.52 -2.11 -9.08
CA ALA A 455 -19.58 -2.07 -7.63
C ALA A 455 -18.18 -2.22 -7.02
N VAL A 456 -17.36 -3.09 -7.61
CA VAL A 456 -15.99 -3.35 -7.14
C VAL A 456 -15.02 -2.32 -7.70
N VAL A 457 -15.04 -2.05 -9.01
CA VAL A 457 -14.17 -1.06 -9.67
C VAL A 457 -14.49 0.35 -9.17
N GLY A 458 -15.76 0.66 -8.97
CA GLY A 458 -16.24 1.98 -8.51
C GLY A 458 -15.75 2.38 -7.12
N SER A 459 -15.46 1.42 -6.27
CA SER A 459 -14.83 1.69 -4.98
C SER A 459 -13.39 2.22 -5.10
N TYR A 460 -12.76 2.08 -6.28
CA TYR A 460 -11.39 2.51 -6.57
C TYR A 460 -11.28 3.70 -7.55
N ILE A 461 -12.41 4.22 -8.05
CA ILE A 461 -12.42 5.28 -9.07
C ILE A 461 -13.00 6.59 -8.51
N ASP A 462 -12.33 7.70 -8.79
CA ASP A 462 -12.67 9.04 -8.31
C ASP A 462 -13.85 9.73 -9.01
N ALA A 463 -14.68 9.00 -9.76
CA ALA A 463 -15.79 9.56 -10.49
C ALA A 463 -17.15 8.95 -10.09
N PRO A 464 -17.70 9.27 -8.89
CA PRO A 464 -19.00 8.78 -8.46
C PRO A 464 -20.13 9.06 -9.45
N SER A 465 -20.06 10.19 -10.16
CA SER A 465 -21.11 10.61 -11.12
C SER A 465 -21.17 9.74 -12.38
N ALA A 466 -20.03 9.33 -12.93
CA ALA A 466 -20.01 8.45 -14.11
C ALA A 466 -20.54 7.06 -13.79
N LEU A 467 -20.18 6.52 -12.64
CA LEU A 467 -20.64 5.22 -12.15
C LEU A 467 -22.12 5.23 -11.81
N THR A 468 -22.61 6.31 -11.22
CA THR A 468 -24.04 6.48 -10.90
C THR A 468 -24.91 6.34 -12.15
N ALA A 469 -24.52 6.93 -13.28
CA ALA A 469 -25.26 6.82 -14.53
C ALA A 469 -25.33 5.37 -15.05
N PHE A 470 -24.28 4.57 -14.85
CA PHE A 470 -24.29 3.14 -15.17
C PHE A 470 -25.24 2.36 -14.27
N PHE A 471 -25.19 2.57 -12.97
CA PHE A 471 -26.09 1.92 -12.03
C PHE A 471 -27.54 2.32 -12.29
N GLU A 472 -27.82 3.59 -12.57
CA GLU A 472 -29.15 4.06 -12.93
C GLU A 472 -29.68 3.37 -14.20
N SER A 473 -28.81 3.07 -15.18
CA SER A 473 -29.22 2.36 -16.40
C SER A 473 -29.70 0.92 -16.13
N ALA A 474 -29.33 0.37 -14.98
CA ALA A 474 -29.71 -0.99 -14.58
C ALA A 474 -30.96 -1.03 -13.70
N LEU A 475 -31.55 0.11 -13.37
CA LEU A 475 -32.82 0.16 -12.62
C LEU A 475 -34.04 -0.12 -13.52
N ASP A 476 -33.85 -0.29 -14.82
CA ASP A 476 -34.91 -0.61 -15.78
C ASP A 476 -35.61 -1.92 -15.45
N GLU A 477 -36.93 -1.98 -15.61
CA GLU A 477 -37.75 -3.15 -15.28
C GLU A 477 -37.43 -4.39 -16.14
N SER A 478 -36.76 -4.23 -17.27
CA SER A 478 -36.28 -5.34 -18.12
C SER A 478 -35.07 -6.06 -17.51
N VAL A 479 -34.39 -5.45 -16.55
CA VAL A 479 -33.22 -6.04 -15.86
C VAL A 479 -33.72 -7.01 -14.76
N PRO A 480 -33.06 -8.17 -14.59
CA PRO A 480 -33.39 -9.12 -13.52
C PRO A 480 -33.47 -8.45 -12.14
N ARG A 481 -34.40 -8.90 -11.29
CA ARG A 481 -34.65 -8.29 -9.97
C ARG A 481 -33.40 -8.29 -9.09
N GLU A 482 -32.62 -9.35 -9.14
CA GLU A 482 -31.37 -9.48 -8.39
C GLU A 482 -30.38 -8.40 -8.80
N ALA A 483 -30.18 -8.20 -10.09
CA ALA A 483 -29.32 -7.17 -10.61
C ALA A 483 -29.82 -5.75 -10.32
N ARG A 484 -31.13 -5.51 -10.36
CA ARG A 484 -31.72 -4.23 -9.93
C ARG A 484 -31.47 -3.98 -8.44
N ALA A 485 -31.60 -5.02 -7.60
CA ALA A 485 -31.26 -4.93 -6.20
C ALA A 485 -29.79 -4.55 -6.00
N ALA A 486 -28.87 -5.20 -6.75
CA ALA A 486 -27.45 -4.89 -6.74
C ALA A 486 -27.17 -3.45 -7.17
N ALA A 487 -27.86 -2.95 -8.23
CA ALA A 487 -27.77 -1.56 -8.65
C ALA A 487 -28.17 -0.57 -7.55
N HIS A 488 -29.32 -0.80 -6.91
CA HIS A 488 -29.78 0.02 -5.80
C HIS A 488 -28.79 0.02 -4.62
N ILE A 489 -28.28 -1.14 -4.21
CA ILE A 489 -27.31 -1.26 -3.12
C ILE A 489 -25.99 -0.55 -3.48
N SER A 490 -25.53 -0.67 -4.72
CA SER A 490 -24.30 0.00 -5.20
C SER A 490 -24.46 1.54 -5.25
N ILE A 491 -25.63 2.04 -5.71
CA ILE A 491 -25.94 3.48 -5.65
C ILE A 491 -25.98 3.95 -4.20
N SER A 492 -26.65 3.21 -3.33
CA SER A 492 -26.67 3.51 -1.89
C SER A 492 -25.25 3.60 -1.32
N TYR A 493 -24.42 2.59 -1.58
CA TYR A 493 -23.04 2.57 -1.10
C TYR A 493 -22.23 3.78 -1.58
N SER A 494 -22.34 4.13 -2.86
CA SER A 494 -21.66 5.29 -3.43
C SER A 494 -22.18 6.61 -2.86
N ALA A 495 -23.49 6.71 -2.62
CA ALA A 495 -24.14 7.90 -2.08
C ALA A 495 -23.86 8.12 -0.59
N GLN A 496 -23.48 7.08 0.17
CA GLN A 496 -23.26 7.16 1.62
C GLN A 496 -22.20 8.17 2.08
N GLN A 497 -21.32 8.61 1.20
CA GLN A 497 -20.30 9.61 1.50
C GLN A 497 -20.65 11.00 0.94
N ILE A 498 -21.77 11.12 0.19
CA ILE A 498 -22.12 12.32 -0.56
C ILE A 498 -23.49 12.82 -0.16
N ASP A 499 -24.48 11.94 -0.04
CA ASP A 499 -25.88 12.23 0.22
C ASP A 499 -26.55 11.06 0.96
N ALA A 500 -26.66 11.20 2.27
CA ALA A 500 -27.22 10.15 3.13
C ALA A 500 -28.72 9.90 2.90
N GLU A 501 -29.48 10.87 2.38
CA GLU A 501 -30.89 10.71 2.05
C GLU A 501 -31.07 9.80 0.84
N ARG A 502 -30.40 10.11 -0.25
CA ARG A 502 -30.37 9.28 -1.46
C ARG A 502 -29.84 7.86 -1.14
N ALA A 503 -28.83 7.77 -0.29
CA ALA A 503 -28.31 6.46 0.15
C ALA A 503 -29.39 5.61 0.82
N LEU A 504 -30.23 6.21 1.68
CA LEU A 504 -31.29 5.49 2.35
C LEU A 504 -32.40 5.06 1.39
N GLU A 505 -32.85 5.93 0.49
CA GLU A 505 -33.87 5.61 -0.52
C GLU A 505 -33.48 4.39 -1.37
N HIS A 506 -32.25 4.38 -1.87
CA HIS A 506 -31.76 3.28 -2.68
C HIS A 506 -31.51 2.01 -1.85
N ALA A 507 -31.05 2.11 -0.59
CA ALA A 507 -30.93 0.95 0.27
C ALA A 507 -32.28 0.28 0.56
N GLU A 508 -33.32 1.05 0.81
CA GLU A 508 -34.69 0.55 1.02
C GLU A 508 -35.23 -0.16 -0.21
N ALA A 509 -35.08 0.46 -1.41
CA ALA A 509 -35.52 -0.14 -2.66
C ALA A 509 -34.76 -1.45 -2.96
N GLY A 510 -33.44 -1.46 -2.76
CA GLY A 510 -32.60 -2.65 -2.98
C GLY A 510 -32.96 -3.79 -2.03
N LEU A 511 -33.15 -3.50 -0.75
CA LEU A 511 -33.53 -4.50 0.23
C LEU A 511 -34.93 -5.08 -0.04
N ALA A 512 -35.90 -4.25 -0.41
CA ALA A 512 -37.24 -4.70 -0.78
C ALA A 512 -37.22 -5.67 -1.98
N LEU A 513 -36.40 -5.39 -3.00
CA LEU A 513 -36.22 -6.29 -4.13
C LEU A 513 -35.60 -7.62 -3.68
N LEU A 514 -34.56 -7.60 -2.85
CA LEU A 514 -33.92 -8.82 -2.32
C LEU A 514 -34.87 -9.65 -1.48
N GLU A 515 -35.66 -9.04 -0.62
CA GLU A 515 -36.67 -9.74 0.19
C GLU A 515 -37.74 -10.41 -0.69
N SER A 516 -38.01 -9.85 -1.91
CA SER A 516 -38.92 -10.48 -2.87
C SER A 516 -38.34 -11.72 -3.57
N LEU A 517 -37.02 -11.94 -3.51
CA LEU A 517 -36.32 -13.13 -4.02
C LEU A 517 -36.34 -14.29 -3.01
N GLY A 518 -36.52 -14.00 -1.74
CA GLY A 518 -36.54 -15.02 -0.69
C GLY A 518 -35.24 -15.83 -0.60
N ASP A 519 -35.37 -17.15 -0.57
CA ASP A 519 -34.21 -18.06 -0.44
C ASP A 519 -33.35 -18.17 -1.73
N ASP A 520 -33.78 -17.60 -2.86
CA ASP A 520 -33.03 -17.58 -4.09
C ASP A 520 -31.92 -16.49 -4.09
N ALA A 521 -31.95 -15.55 -3.13
CA ALA A 521 -30.94 -14.53 -2.98
C ALA A 521 -29.62 -15.09 -2.43
N ASP A 522 -28.48 -14.65 -3.01
CA ASP A 522 -27.16 -15.00 -2.46
C ASP A 522 -27.01 -14.51 -1.02
N PRO A 523 -26.70 -15.40 -0.05
CA PRO A 523 -26.64 -15.02 1.37
C PRO A 523 -25.60 -13.92 1.68
N LEU A 524 -24.46 -13.88 0.98
CA LEU A 524 -23.43 -12.87 1.18
C LEU A 524 -23.91 -11.51 0.69
N PHE A 525 -24.52 -11.48 -0.48
CA PHE A 525 -25.10 -10.27 -1.04
C PHE A 525 -26.25 -9.73 -0.17
N ALA A 526 -27.10 -10.62 0.34
CA ALA A 526 -28.19 -10.26 1.26
C ALA A 526 -27.65 -9.69 2.60
N ALA A 527 -26.59 -10.28 3.15
CA ALA A 527 -25.91 -9.75 4.33
C ALA A 527 -25.31 -8.36 4.08
N GLY A 528 -24.67 -8.16 2.94
CA GLY A 528 -24.12 -6.87 2.50
C GLY A 528 -25.20 -5.79 2.30
N ALA A 529 -26.33 -6.16 1.74
CA ALA A 529 -27.47 -5.26 1.57
C ALA A 529 -28.08 -4.82 2.90
N LEU A 530 -28.23 -5.75 3.86
CA LEU A 530 -28.66 -5.44 5.23
C LEU A 530 -27.68 -4.50 5.92
N ALA A 531 -26.37 -4.72 5.77
CA ALA A 531 -25.36 -3.83 6.31
C ALA A 531 -25.43 -2.44 5.65
N THR A 532 -25.56 -2.36 4.33
CA THR A 532 -25.69 -1.10 3.60
C THR A 532 -26.92 -0.31 4.03
N TYR A 533 -28.06 -0.98 4.20
CA TYR A 533 -29.29 -0.37 4.70
C TYR A 533 -29.15 0.10 6.16
N ALA A 534 -28.58 -0.74 7.03
CA ALA A 534 -28.34 -0.37 8.42
C ALA A 534 -27.46 0.88 8.54
N ARG A 535 -26.43 0.99 7.72
CA ARG A 535 -25.56 2.19 7.66
C ARG A 535 -26.29 3.43 7.19
N ALA A 536 -27.07 3.31 6.10
CA ALA A 536 -27.82 4.44 5.57
C ALA A 536 -28.83 4.98 6.59
N ARG A 537 -29.55 4.10 7.27
CA ARG A 537 -30.43 4.46 8.41
C ARG A 537 -29.65 5.15 9.53
N LEU A 538 -28.49 4.60 9.88
CA LEU A 538 -27.65 5.16 10.94
C LEU A 538 -27.18 6.57 10.56
N ALA A 539 -26.71 6.79 9.33
CA ALA A 539 -26.24 8.09 8.84
C ALA A 539 -27.37 9.15 8.90
N ARG A 540 -28.63 8.75 8.68
CA ARG A 540 -29.83 9.58 8.84
C ARG A 540 -30.31 9.71 10.28
N GLY A 541 -29.54 9.19 11.27
CA GLY A 541 -29.84 9.33 12.69
C GLY A 541 -30.99 8.45 13.19
N HIS A 542 -31.38 7.40 12.46
CA HIS A 542 -32.41 6.45 12.93
C HIS A 542 -31.88 5.42 13.95
N GLY A 543 -30.59 5.47 14.25
CA GLY A 543 -29.94 4.47 15.09
C GLY A 543 -29.68 3.14 14.36
N LEU A 544 -29.03 2.20 15.04
CA LEU A 544 -28.79 0.86 14.54
C LEU A 544 -29.88 -0.08 15.03
N ASP A 545 -30.46 -0.82 14.09
CA ASP A 545 -31.42 -1.85 14.38
C ASP A 545 -30.68 -3.18 14.63
N GLU A 546 -30.73 -3.68 15.87
CA GLU A 546 -30.04 -4.92 16.27
C GLU A 546 -30.58 -6.15 15.53
N GLU A 547 -31.83 -6.11 15.07
CA GLU A 547 -32.40 -7.20 14.25
C GLU A 547 -31.73 -7.28 12.87
N LEU A 548 -31.42 -6.15 12.24
CA LEU A 548 -30.66 -6.13 10.98
C LEU A 548 -29.26 -6.72 11.18
N VAL A 549 -28.61 -6.37 12.29
CA VAL A 549 -27.28 -6.92 12.62
C VAL A 549 -27.36 -8.44 12.79
N ARG A 550 -28.33 -8.92 13.55
CA ARG A 550 -28.54 -10.35 13.80
C ARG A 550 -28.79 -11.11 12.50
N ARG A 551 -29.70 -10.62 11.66
CA ARG A 551 -30.03 -11.24 10.35
C ARG A 551 -28.81 -11.31 9.43
N ALA A 552 -28.04 -10.23 9.33
CA ALA A 552 -26.84 -10.19 8.48
C ALA A 552 -25.79 -11.21 8.97
N VAL A 553 -25.53 -11.28 10.27
CA VAL A 553 -24.60 -12.24 10.88
C VAL A 553 -25.05 -13.69 10.66
N GLU A 554 -26.35 -13.98 10.79
CA GLU A 554 -26.90 -15.33 10.54
C GLU A 554 -26.77 -15.76 9.09
N LEU A 555 -26.91 -14.83 8.14
CA LEU A 555 -26.69 -15.11 6.72
C LEU A 555 -25.21 -15.41 6.44
N GLU A 556 -24.30 -14.58 6.95
CA GLU A 556 -22.86 -14.76 6.78
C GLU A 556 -22.36 -16.07 7.44
N ALA A 557 -22.92 -16.43 8.59
CA ALA A 557 -22.57 -17.69 9.29
C ALA A 557 -22.93 -18.98 8.53
N ARG A 558 -23.77 -18.90 7.49
CA ARG A 558 -24.10 -20.05 6.60
C ARG A 558 -23.04 -20.29 5.54
N LEU A 559 -22.09 -19.39 5.39
CA LEU A 559 -21.07 -19.41 4.32
C LEU A 559 -19.75 -19.99 4.84
N PRO A 560 -18.93 -20.58 3.94
CA PRO A 560 -17.55 -20.96 4.27
C PRO A 560 -16.75 -19.75 4.75
N SER A 561 -15.92 -19.94 5.77
CA SER A 561 -15.09 -18.85 6.34
C SER A 561 -14.21 -18.15 5.31
N GLU A 562 -13.70 -18.88 4.32
CA GLU A 562 -12.88 -18.32 3.24
C GLU A 562 -13.66 -17.30 2.40
N ARG A 563 -14.91 -17.58 2.09
CA ARG A 563 -15.77 -16.67 1.33
C ARG A 563 -16.10 -15.43 2.14
N VAL A 564 -16.35 -15.57 3.44
CA VAL A 564 -16.60 -14.47 4.37
C VAL A 564 -15.37 -13.59 4.52
N LEU A 565 -14.18 -14.16 4.62
CA LEU A 565 -12.94 -13.40 4.73
C LEU A 565 -12.57 -12.67 3.43
N ALA A 566 -12.97 -13.22 2.27
CA ALA A 566 -12.76 -12.58 0.97
C ALA A 566 -13.62 -11.32 0.78
N GLU A 567 -14.85 -11.33 1.33
CA GLU A 567 -15.80 -10.24 1.25
C GLU A 567 -16.53 -10.06 2.60
N PRO A 568 -15.84 -9.57 3.63
CA PRO A 568 -16.39 -9.50 4.98
C PRO A 568 -17.42 -8.37 5.09
N THR A 569 -18.70 -8.70 5.02
CA THR A 569 -19.80 -7.72 5.04
C THR A 569 -20.18 -7.29 6.43
N THR A 570 -20.27 -8.22 7.38
CA THR A 570 -20.74 -7.92 8.75
C THR A 570 -19.70 -7.22 9.61
N ILE A 571 -18.41 -7.28 9.25
CA ILE A 571 -17.36 -6.50 9.94
C ILE A 571 -17.65 -4.98 9.91
N ALA A 572 -18.40 -4.51 8.91
CA ALA A 572 -18.80 -3.11 8.82
C ALA A 572 -19.59 -2.64 10.06
N PHE A 573 -20.33 -3.50 10.74
CA PHE A 573 -21.00 -3.15 11.99
C PHE A 573 -20.00 -2.76 13.09
N ALA A 574 -18.85 -3.43 13.14
CA ALA A 574 -17.78 -3.09 14.08
C ALA A 574 -17.27 -1.65 13.88
N TYR A 575 -17.28 -1.18 12.64
CA TYR A 575 -16.89 0.20 12.32
C TYR A 575 -17.88 1.22 12.87
N TRP A 576 -19.17 0.85 13.01
CA TRP A 576 -20.22 1.76 13.43
C TRP A 576 -20.53 1.69 14.92
N PHE A 577 -20.23 0.59 15.61
CA PHE A 577 -20.44 0.50 17.07
C PHE A 577 -19.76 1.65 17.82
N LYS A 578 -18.56 2.10 17.40
CA LYS A 578 -17.93 3.28 18.01
C LYS A 578 -18.70 4.58 17.79
N TRP A 579 -19.48 4.70 16.67
CA TRP A 579 -20.35 5.86 16.47
C TRP A 579 -21.52 5.86 17.44
N LEU A 580 -21.85 4.68 17.93
CA LEU A 580 -22.93 4.40 18.85
C LEU A 580 -22.52 4.42 20.33
N ASP A 581 -21.30 4.91 20.61
CA ASP A 581 -20.68 4.96 21.94
C ASP A 581 -20.28 3.57 22.50
N ASP A 582 -20.41 2.50 21.70
CA ASP A 582 -20.08 1.11 22.09
C ASP A 582 -18.67 0.74 21.60
N LEU A 583 -17.66 1.26 22.30
CA LEU A 583 -16.27 1.04 21.96
C LEU A 583 -15.81 -0.39 22.25
N GLU A 584 -16.38 -1.04 23.24
CA GLU A 584 -16.01 -2.38 23.65
C GLU A 584 -16.44 -3.40 22.59
N ARG A 585 -17.67 -3.33 22.12
CA ARG A 585 -18.17 -4.19 21.05
C ARG A 585 -17.42 -3.94 19.73
N SER A 586 -17.10 -2.68 19.42
CA SER A 586 -16.26 -2.34 18.25
C SER A 586 -14.89 -3.02 18.33
N ARG A 587 -14.20 -2.90 19.48
CA ARG A 587 -12.90 -3.53 19.72
C ARG A 587 -12.96 -5.05 19.62
N GLU A 588 -13.94 -5.68 20.28
CA GLU A 588 -14.10 -7.13 20.28
C GLU A 588 -14.24 -7.69 18.85
N TRP A 589 -15.14 -7.10 18.05
CA TRP A 589 -15.38 -7.57 16.68
C TRP A 589 -14.18 -7.36 15.76
N LEU A 590 -13.53 -6.20 15.86
CA LEU A 590 -12.35 -5.90 15.06
C LEU A 590 -11.17 -6.82 15.40
N THR A 591 -10.95 -7.09 16.69
CA THR A 591 -9.87 -7.99 17.13
C THR A 591 -10.14 -9.43 16.68
N ARG A 592 -11.37 -9.92 16.85
CA ARG A 592 -11.77 -11.24 16.37
C ARG A 592 -11.55 -11.39 14.86
N PHE A 593 -11.93 -10.39 14.07
CA PHE A 593 -11.70 -10.40 12.63
C PHE A 593 -10.20 -10.43 12.30
N LEU A 594 -9.39 -9.63 12.97
CA LEU A 594 -7.94 -9.59 12.76
C LEU A 594 -7.28 -10.94 13.06
N ASP A 595 -7.73 -11.64 14.12
CA ASP A 595 -7.25 -12.98 14.47
C ASP A 595 -7.60 -13.99 13.38
N GLN A 596 -8.85 -13.98 12.90
CA GLN A 596 -9.32 -14.87 11.83
C GLN A 596 -8.65 -14.60 10.47
N ALA A 597 -8.42 -13.33 10.14
CA ALA A 597 -7.78 -12.92 8.89
C ALA A 597 -6.25 -13.04 8.93
N SER A 598 -5.66 -13.40 10.08
CA SER A 598 -4.21 -13.55 10.20
C SER A 598 -3.72 -14.71 9.34
N GLY A 599 -2.75 -14.44 8.44
CA GLY A 599 -2.17 -15.45 7.55
C GLY A 599 -3.06 -15.88 6.37
N SER A 600 -4.25 -15.30 6.19
CA SER A 600 -5.19 -15.67 5.13
C SER A 600 -4.96 -14.94 3.80
N GLY A 601 -4.13 -13.88 3.76
CA GLY A 601 -3.89 -13.07 2.55
C GLY A 601 -4.89 -11.93 2.32
N TYR A 602 -5.89 -11.76 3.19
CA TYR A 602 -6.90 -10.68 3.10
C TYR A 602 -6.43 -9.37 3.73
N ASP A 603 -5.22 -8.93 3.36
CA ASP A 603 -4.51 -7.83 4.01
C ASP A 603 -5.20 -6.46 3.86
N MET A 604 -5.96 -6.24 2.77
CA MET A 604 -6.73 -5.00 2.61
C MET A 604 -7.75 -4.81 3.73
N PHE A 605 -8.57 -5.82 4.00
CA PHE A 605 -9.57 -5.74 5.06
C PHE A 605 -8.94 -5.71 6.46
N ARG A 606 -7.78 -6.36 6.62
CA ARG A 606 -6.97 -6.25 7.85
C ARG A 606 -6.52 -4.81 8.10
N ALA A 607 -6.03 -4.12 7.06
CA ALA A 607 -5.62 -2.72 7.19
C ALA A 607 -6.80 -1.81 7.51
N VAL A 608 -7.97 -2.00 6.87
CA VAL A 608 -9.20 -1.26 7.19
C VAL A 608 -9.62 -1.51 8.65
N ALA A 609 -9.60 -2.76 9.10
CA ALA A 609 -9.94 -3.10 10.49
C ALA A 609 -8.97 -2.43 11.49
N LEU A 610 -7.68 -2.39 11.21
CA LEU A 610 -6.67 -1.71 12.03
C LEU A 610 -6.89 -0.18 12.07
N VAL A 611 -7.28 0.45 10.96
CA VAL A 611 -7.66 1.88 10.92
C VAL A 611 -8.85 2.15 11.85
N HIS A 612 -9.88 1.30 11.79
CA HIS A 612 -11.05 1.46 12.65
C HIS A 612 -10.74 1.16 14.11
N LEU A 613 -9.85 0.20 14.38
CA LEU A 613 -9.38 -0.08 15.73
C LEU A 613 -8.56 1.09 16.28
N SER A 614 -7.69 1.69 15.47
CA SER A 614 -7.00 2.94 15.82
C SER A 614 -7.97 4.05 16.23
N HIS A 615 -9.04 4.25 15.47
CA HIS A 615 -10.05 5.25 15.82
C HIS A 615 -10.80 4.89 17.12
N THR A 616 -11.13 3.62 17.34
CA THR A 616 -11.76 3.15 18.59
C THR A 616 -10.86 3.43 19.79
N GLU A 617 -9.55 3.15 19.66
CA GLU A 617 -8.58 3.42 20.73
C GLU A 617 -8.33 4.92 20.94
N CYS A 618 -8.40 5.76 19.90
CA CYS A 618 -8.40 7.23 20.06
C CYS A 618 -9.56 7.70 20.92
N LEU A 619 -10.77 7.18 20.70
CA LEU A 619 -11.95 7.54 21.50
C LEU A 619 -11.84 7.02 22.94
N ALA A 620 -11.26 5.83 23.13
CA ALA A 620 -11.00 5.23 24.43
C ALA A 620 -9.83 5.90 25.20
N GLY A 621 -9.08 6.79 24.56
CA GLY A 621 -7.97 7.50 25.18
C GLY A 621 -6.64 6.74 25.15
N ASN A 622 -6.56 5.60 24.50
CA ASN A 622 -5.36 4.78 24.37
C ASN A 622 -4.51 5.24 23.14
N LEU A 623 -4.07 6.51 23.15
CA LEU A 623 -3.51 7.16 21.97
C LEU A 623 -2.25 6.48 21.40
N GLN A 624 -1.40 5.89 22.25
CA GLN A 624 -0.21 5.15 21.79
C GLN A 624 -0.62 3.88 21.06
N LEU A 625 -1.54 3.11 21.60
CA LEU A 625 -2.07 1.91 20.98
C LEU A 625 -2.80 2.23 19.66
N ALA A 626 -3.54 3.34 19.64
CA ALA A 626 -4.16 3.86 18.42
C ALA A 626 -3.13 4.13 17.32
N ARG A 627 -1.99 4.75 17.69
CA ARG A 627 -0.88 4.98 16.77
C ARG A 627 -0.24 3.69 16.26
N GLU A 628 -0.04 2.72 17.12
CA GLU A 628 0.51 1.41 16.76
C GLU A 628 -0.38 0.67 15.75
N HIS A 629 -1.68 0.71 15.93
CA HIS A 629 -2.63 0.15 14.95
C HIS A 629 -2.59 0.88 13.61
N ALA A 630 -2.55 2.22 13.62
CA ALA A 630 -2.44 3.00 12.40
C ALA A 630 -1.12 2.75 11.65
N LEU A 631 0.00 2.65 12.36
CA LEU A 631 1.30 2.30 11.76
C LEU A 631 1.34 0.87 11.22
N SER A 632 0.62 -0.05 11.87
CA SER A 632 0.48 -1.42 11.35
C SER A 632 -0.35 -1.45 10.06
N ALA A 633 -1.42 -0.65 9.99
CA ALA A 633 -2.19 -0.46 8.77
C ALA A 633 -1.34 0.19 7.66
N LEU A 634 -0.48 1.16 8.01
CA LEU A 634 0.43 1.82 7.06
C LEU A 634 1.37 0.81 6.38
N ARG A 635 1.99 -0.07 7.16
CA ARG A 635 2.87 -1.11 6.60
C ARG A 635 2.14 -2.00 5.60
N ILE A 636 0.94 -2.44 5.93
CA ILE A 636 0.11 -3.24 5.01
C ILE A 636 -0.25 -2.42 3.76
N CYS A 637 -0.59 -1.14 3.93
CA CYS A 637 -0.92 -0.26 2.82
C CYS A 637 0.25 -0.08 1.86
N GLU A 638 1.46 0.10 2.39
CA GLU A 638 2.69 0.21 1.60
C GLU A 638 3.01 -1.10 0.87
N GLU A 639 2.78 -2.25 1.50
CA GLU A 639 2.94 -3.55 0.87
C GLU A 639 1.93 -3.79 -0.27
N LEU A 640 0.73 -3.24 -0.17
CA LEU A 640 -0.33 -3.40 -1.16
C LEU A 640 -0.29 -2.36 -2.29
N GLU A 641 0.52 -1.31 -2.16
CA GLU A 641 0.55 -0.14 -3.06
C GLU A 641 -0.84 0.50 -3.26
N ALA A 642 -1.70 0.42 -2.21
CA ALA A 642 -3.10 0.79 -2.28
C ALA A 642 -3.30 2.27 -1.95
N ALA A 643 -3.29 3.14 -2.96
CA ALA A 643 -3.38 4.60 -2.80
C ALA A 643 -4.62 5.06 -2.00
N ARG A 644 -5.79 4.46 -2.24
CA ARG A 644 -7.02 4.80 -1.49
C ARG A 644 -6.98 4.37 -0.03
N LEU A 645 -6.44 3.18 0.24
CA LEU A 645 -6.24 2.73 1.61
C LEU A 645 -5.29 3.67 2.35
N ARG A 646 -4.32 4.24 1.65
CA ARG A 646 -3.39 5.24 2.19
C ARG A 646 -4.12 6.46 2.75
N VAL A 647 -5.17 6.95 2.09
CA VAL A 647 -5.98 8.08 2.57
C VAL A 647 -6.63 7.77 3.94
N LEU A 648 -7.19 6.57 4.10
CA LEU A 648 -7.76 6.13 5.39
C LEU A 648 -6.71 6.03 6.48
N VAL A 649 -5.55 5.47 6.16
CA VAL A 649 -4.44 5.29 7.10
C VAL A 649 -3.87 6.63 7.54
N ASP A 650 -3.59 7.54 6.60
CA ASP A 650 -3.06 8.87 6.91
C ASP A 650 -4.05 9.70 7.72
N THR A 651 -5.37 9.56 7.47
CA THR A 651 -6.41 10.17 8.29
C THR A 651 -6.37 9.66 9.75
N ALA A 652 -6.18 8.34 9.96
CA ALA A 652 -6.05 7.76 11.29
C ALA A 652 -4.77 8.23 12.01
N LEU A 653 -3.65 8.31 11.29
CA LEU A 653 -2.39 8.84 11.80
C LEU A 653 -2.50 10.33 12.15
N ALA A 654 -3.12 11.14 11.28
CA ALA A 654 -3.33 12.57 11.52
C ALA A 654 -4.21 12.81 12.76
N ARG A 655 -5.29 12.05 12.92
CA ARG A 655 -6.18 12.10 14.09
C ARG A 655 -5.42 11.77 15.38
N THR A 656 -4.62 10.72 15.34
CA THR A 656 -3.81 10.28 16.50
C THR A 656 -2.76 11.33 16.85
N ALA A 657 -2.05 11.87 15.84
CA ALA A 657 -1.05 12.92 16.01
C ALA A 657 -1.67 14.20 16.59
N ALA A 658 -2.85 14.60 16.10
CA ALA A 658 -3.56 15.78 16.61
C ALA A 658 -3.94 15.62 18.09
N GLN A 659 -4.44 14.45 18.50
CA GLN A 659 -4.79 14.19 19.91
C GLN A 659 -3.56 14.09 20.82
N LEU A 660 -2.45 13.52 20.34
CA LEU A 660 -1.16 13.51 21.05
C LEU A 660 -0.53 14.91 21.14
N GLY A 661 -0.98 15.86 20.34
CA GLY A 661 -0.43 17.20 20.29
C GLY A 661 0.80 17.34 19.37
N ASN A 662 0.99 16.41 18.42
CA ASN A 662 2.03 16.45 17.39
C ASN A 662 1.54 17.29 16.19
N ALA A 663 1.49 18.60 16.36
CA ALA A 663 0.82 19.50 15.42
C ALA A 663 1.44 19.49 14.01
N GLU A 664 2.77 19.47 13.91
CA GLU A 664 3.48 19.46 12.62
C GLU A 664 3.21 18.17 11.86
N GLU A 665 3.27 17.03 12.54
CA GLU A 665 2.97 15.71 11.96
C GLU A 665 1.52 15.64 11.46
N ALA A 666 0.56 16.09 12.28
CA ALA A 666 -0.84 16.09 11.91
C ALA A 666 -1.12 16.95 10.67
N ARG A 667 -0.54 18.17 10.60
CA ARG A 667 -0.70 19.04 9.42
C ARG A 667 -0.04 18.47 8.17
N ALA A 668 1.17 17.92 8.28
CA ALA A 668 1.87 17.31 7.15
C ALA A 668 1.08 16.14 6.55
N LEU A 669 0.50 15.28 7.40
CA LEU A 669 -0.35 14.18 6.93
C LEU A 669 -1.62 14.69 6.24
N ILE A 670 -2.27 15.71 6.79
CA ILE A 670 -3.46 16.33 6.18
C ILE A 670 -3.13 17.03 4.86
N GLU A 671 -1.98 17.68 4.74
CA GLU A 671 -1.53 18.31 3.50
C GLU A 671 -1.28 17.28 2.39
N GLN A 672 -0.69 16.14 2.73
CA GLN A 672 -0.53 15.02 1.79
C GLN A 672 -1.87 14.49 1.30
N LEU A 673 -2.91 14.45 2.15
CA LEU A 673 -4.26 14.06 1.77
C LEU A 673 -4.91 15.05 0.78
N GLY A 674 -4.61 16.36 0.88
CA GLY A 674 -5.15 17.40 0.00
C GLY A 674 -4.65 17.32 -1.45
N VAL A 675 -3.57 16.61 -1.70
CA VAL A 675 -3.01 16.38 -3.06
C VAL A 675 -3.68 15.18 -3.74
N ALA A 676 -4.28 14.28 -2.98
CA ALA A 676 -5.01 13.13 -3.51
C ALA A 676 -6.46 13.53 -3.77
N GLU A 677 -6.89 13.62 -5.04
CA GLU A 677 -8.28 13.91 -5.45
C GLU A 677 -9.31 12.83 -5.01
N ALA A 678 -8.93 11.93 -4.12
CA ALA A 678 -9.61 10.68 -3.80
C ALA A 678 -10.57 10.73 -2.59
N GLY A 679 -10.94 11.91 -2.08
CA GLY A 679 -11.76 12.00 -0.87
C GLY A 679 -13.19 12.49 -1.13
N GLY A 680 -14.21 11.67 -0.80
CA GLY A 680 -15.60 12.15 -0.73
C GLY A 680 -15.83 13.10 0.46
N VAL A 681 -17.03 13.68 0.54
CA VAL A 681 -17.45 14.65 1.59
C VAL A 681 -17.11 14.18 3.01
N GLY A 682 -17.20 12.89 3.29
CA GLY A 682 -16.83 12.32 4.59
C GLY A 682 -15.37 12.57 4.98
N PHE A 683 -14.45 12.49 4.03
CA PHE A 683 -13.03 12.79 4.26
C PHE A 683 -12.78 14.29 4.49
N ASP A 684 -13.53 15.14 3.78
CA ASP A 684 -13.45 16.58 4.00
C ASP A 684 -13.91 16.95 5.41
N ILE A 685 -14.97 16.31 5.90
CA ILE A 685 -15.44 16.49 7.29
C ILE A 685 -14.38 16.02 8.28
N ASP A 686 -13.77 14.86 8.07
CA ASP A 686 -12.72 14.33 8.93
C ASP A 686 -11.47 15.20 8.91
N ARG A 687 -11.03 15.66 7.74
CA ARG A 687 -9.89 16.56 7.56
C ARG A 687 -10.07 17.87 8.34
N GLU A 688 -11.18 18.54 8.06
CA GLU A 688 -11.51 19.81 8.70
C GLU A 688 -11.76 19.60 10.21
N GLY A 689 -12.36 18.49 10.61
CA GLY A 689 -12.58 18.12 12.00
C GLY A 689 -11.27 17.90 12.77
N ILE A 690 -10.30 17.20 12.18
CA ILE A 690 -8.98 16.96 12.79
C ILE A 690 -8.20 18.27 12.96
N LEU A 691 -8.17 19.13 11.93
CA LEU A 691 -7.54 20.44 12.00
C LEU A 691 -8.24 21.33 13.04
N GLY A 692 -9.57 21.32 13.04
CA GLY A 692 -10.35 22.08 14.02
C GLY A 692 -10.09 21.65 15.47
N LEU A 693 -10.03 20.35 15.74
CA LEU A 693 -9.67 19.81 17.05
C LEU A 693 -8.23 20.19 17.45
N LEU A 694 -7.29 20.12 16.53
CA LEU A 694 -5.90 20.51 16.76
C LEU A 694 -5.79 21.99 17.17
N GLU A 695 -6.39 22.88 16.38
CA GLU A 695 -6.38 24.33 16.66
C GLU A 695 -7.13 24.65 17.96
N LEU A 696 -8.25 23.96 18.23
CA LEU A 696 -8.97 24.10 19.48
C LEU A 696 -8.12 23.66 20.67
N SER A 697 -7.39 22.56 20.56
CA SER A 697 -6.51 22.07 21.62
C SER A 697 -5.35 23.02 21.89
N ALA A 698 -4.81 23.66 20.86
CA ALA A 698 -3.78 24.70 20.95
C ALA A 698 -4.30 26.06 21.48
N GLY A 699 -5.62 26.23 21.56
CA GLY A 699 -6.24 27.50 21.99
C GLY A 699 -6.43 28.52 20.88
N ASN A 700 -6.23 28.16 19.62
CA ASN A 700 -6.39 29.01 18.44
C ASN A 700 -7.86 29.04 17.98
N HIS A 701 -8.73 29.59 18.80
CA HIS A 701 -10.19 29.48 18.63
C HIS A 701 -10.72 30.00 17.28
N ALA A 702 -10.13 31.04 16.71
CA ALA A 702 -10.57 31.57 15.40
C ALA A 702 -10.25 30.59 14.26
N ALA A 703 -9.06 30.01 14.24
CA ALA A 703 -8.70 28.99 13.25
C ALA A 703 -9.53 27.70 13.43
N ALA A 704 -9.74 27.30 14.70
CA ALA A 704 -10.60 26.16 15.01
C ALA A 704 -12.02 26.37 14.48
N ASP A 705 -12.59 27.56 14.68
CA ASP A 705 -13.94 27.90 14.20
C ASP A 705 -14.04 27.88 12.67
N GLU A 706 -13.02 28.36 11.97
CA GLU A 706 -12.99 28.31 10.52
C GLU A 706 -13.06 26.87 9.98
N HIS A 707 -12.21 25.99 10.50
CA HIS A 707 -12.19 24.58 10.10
C HIS A 707 -13.50 23.86 10.45
N LEU A 708 -13.95 23.99 11.68
CA LEU A 708 -15.15 23.30 12.18
C LEU A 708 -16.45 23.79 11.53
N ARG A 709 -16.50 25.05 11.12
CA ARG A 709 -17.63 25.57 10.34
C ARG A 709 -17.68 24.93 8.94
N LYS A 710 -16.51 24.73 8.29
CA LYS A 710 -16.44 24.01 7.01
C LYS A 710 -16.90 22.55 7.18
N ALA A 711 -16.43 21.87 8.24
CA ALA A 711 -16.85 20.50 8.54
C ALA A 711 -18.36 20.37 8.75
N LEU A 712 -18.98 21.27 9.52
CA LEU A 712 -20.44 21.27 9.73
C LEU A 712 -21.22 21.58 8.45
N ALA A 713 -20.76 22.50 7.62
CA ALA A 713 -21.40 22.82 6.35
C ALA A 713 -21.41 21.59 5.42
N GLN A 714 -20.33 20.83 5.36
CA GLN A 714 -20.27 19.57 4.59
C GLN A 714 -21.19 18.50 5.20
N PHE A 715 -21.24 18.39 6.54
CA PHE A 715 -22.14 17.46 7.23
C PHE A 715 -23.59 17.73 6.90
N GLU A 716 -24.02 18.99 6.91
CA GLU A 716 -25.36 19.42 6.58
C GLU A 716 -25.67 19.20 5.08
N LEU A 717 -24.73 19.57 4.18
CA LEU A 717 -24.87 19.40 2.74
C LEU A 717 -25.06 17.93 2.33
N ALA A 718 -24.37 17.00 3.01
CA ALA A 718 -24.49 15.57 2.79
C ALA A 718 -25.69 14.93 3.51
N HIS A 719 -26.57 15.70 4.12
CA HIS A 719 -27.76 15.26 4.83
C HIS A 719 -27.49 14.26 5.96
N PHE A 720 -26.29 14.31 6.58
CA PHE A 720 -25.99 13.48 7.73
C PHE A 720 -26.78 13.94 8.97
N ALA A 721 -27.18 12.99 9.79
CA ALA A 721 -27.92 13.26 11.01
C ALA A 721 -27.43 12.48 12.23
N GLU A 722 -26.37 11.62 12.09
CA GLU A 722 -25.68 10.93 13.17
C GLU A 722 -24.39 11.69 13.54
N PRO A 723 -24.39 12.51 14.58
CA PRO A 723 -23.21 13.29 14.96
C PRO A 723 -22.07 12.43 15.50
N GLY A 724 -22.35 11.19 15.93
CA GLY A 724 -21.36 10.22 16.40
C GLY A 724 -20.40 9.74 15.32
N GLN A 725 -20.73 9.93 14.05
CA GLN A 725 -19.92 9.52 12.92
C GLN A 725 -18.60 10.31 12.85
N PHE A 726 -18.66 11.65 12.95
CA PHE A 726 -17.52 12.55 12.83
C PHE A 726 -17.15 13.27 14.13
N ARG A 727 -18.09 13.42 15.06
CA ARG A 727 -17.97 14.06 16.39
C ARG A 727 -17.48 15.52 16.39
N VAL A 728 -17.67 16.23 15.28
CA VAL A 728 -17.21 17.64 15.13
C VAL A 728 -18.10 18.65 15.87
N HIS A 729 -19.36 18.31 16.21
CA HIS A 729 -20.33 19.23 16.74
C HIS A 729 -19.94 19.85 18.09
N GLY A 730 -19.39 19.02 19.00
CA GLY A 730 -18.92 19.51 20.29
C GLY A 730 -17.79 20.50 20.20
N ASP A 731 -16.86 20.24 19.29
CA ASP A 731 -15.70 21.08 19.01
C ASP A 731 -16.14 22.40 18.37
N ALA A 732 -17.04 22.32 17.39
CA ALA A 732 -17.60 23.48 16.71
C ALA A 732 -18.37 24.40 17.65
N ALA A 733 -19.14 23.86 18.58
CA ALA A 733 -19.84 24.65 19.59
C ALA A 733 -18.87 25.32 20.57
N GLU A 734 -17.81 24.63 21.00
CA GLU A 734 -16.78 25.21 21.88
C GLU A 734 -16.06 26.38 21.18
N ALA A 735 -15.67 26.18 19.91
CA ALA A 735 -15.04 27.20 19.09
C ALA A 735 -15.99 28.41 18.87
N ALA A 736 -17.26 28.16 18.51
CA ALA A 736 -18.27 29.20 18.33
C ALA A 736 -18.48 30.06 19.57
N VAL A 737 -18.57 29.44 20.75
CA VAL A 737 -18.65 30.19 22.03
C VAL A 737 -17.41 31.05 22.24
N ALA A 738 -16.23 30.50 21.93
CA ALA A 738 -14.97 31.23 22.13
C ALA A 738 -14.81 32.44 21.20
N VAL A 739 -15.39 32.43 20.00
CA VAL A 739 -15.39 33.57 19.08
C VAL A 739 -16.64 34.48 19.24
N GLY A 740 -17.57 34.13 20.12
CA GLY A 740 -18.73 34.97 20.45
C GLY A 740 -20.02 34.62 19.65
N GLU A 741 -20.00 33.58 18.84
CA GLU A 741 -21.11 33.14 18.00
C GLU A 741 -22.11 32.23 18.78
N LEU A 742 -22.74 32.82 19.82
CA LEU A 742 -23.55 32.10 20.80
C LEU A 742 -24.80 31.47 20.16
N GLU A 743 -25.44 32.15 19.20
CA GLU A 743 -26.62 31.62 18.51
C GLU A 743 -26.29 30.32 17.73
N ARG A 744 -25.12 30.28 17.10
CA ARG A 744 -24.67 29.07 16.41
C ARG A 744 -24.39 27.93 17.41
N ALA A 745 -23.71 28.23 18.51
CA ALA A 745 -23.48 27.26 19.56
C ALA A 745 -24.78 26.71 20.12
N GLU A 746 -25.81 27.53 20.26
CA GLU A 746 -27.12 27.14 20.75
C GLU A 746 -27.83 26.20 19.75
N ARG A 747 -27.81 26.48 18.44
CA ARG A 747 -28.35 25.56 17.42
C ARG A 747 -27.66 24.19 17.46
N ILE A 748 -26.34 24.16 17.61
CA ILE A 748 -25.58 22.90 17.76
C ILE A 748 -26.00 22.18 19.04
N ARG A 749 -26.18 22.88 20.15
CA ARG A 749 -26.68 22.34 21.42
C ARG A 749 -28.06 21.69 21.26
N GLU A 750 -28.98 22.41 20.59
CA GLU A 750 -30.32 21.89 20.31
C GLU A 750 -30.30 20.62 19.49
N PHE A 751 -29.51 20.59 18.40
CA PHE A 751 -29.30 19.43 17.58
C PHE A 751 -28.80 18.23 18.38
N LEU A 752 -27.74 18.41 19.19
CA LEU A 752 -27.17 17.35 20.02
C LEU A 752 -28.17 16.87 21.08
N ALA A 753 -28.91 17.76 21.72
CA ALA A 753 -29.89 17.42 22.74
C ALA A 753 -31.08 16.66 22.14
N GLU A 754 -31.58 17.07 21.00
CA GLU A 754 -32.66 16.39 20.31
C GLU A 754 -32.24 15.00 19.83
N HIS A 755 -31.09 14.91 19.14
CA HIS A 755 -30.52 13.64 18.72
C HIS A 755 -30.32 12.71 19.91
N GLY A 756 -29.72 13.19 21.00
CA GLY A 756 -29.48 12.39 22.18
C GLY A 756 -30.75 11.91 22.88
N ARG A 757 -31.83 12.72 22.91
CA ARG A 757 -33.15 12.32 23.46
C ARG A 757 -33.82 11.24 22.60
N ARG A 758 -33.77 11.41 21.27
CA ARG A 758 -34.39 10.48 20.32
C ARG A 758 -33.71 9.14 20.27
N THR A 759 -32.37 9.12 20.31
CA THR A 759 -31.57 7.90 20.08
C THR A 759 -30.98 7.30 21.36
N GLY A 760 -31.07 7.99 22.49
CA GLY A 760 -30.44 7.57 23.75
C GLY A 760 -28.91 7.75 23.76
N ARG A 761 -28.31 8.46 22.78
CA ARG A 761 -26.84 8.60 22.65
C ARG A 761 -26.25 9.38 23.82
N ARG A 762 -25.44 8.70 24.61
CA ARG A 762 -24.80 9.26 25.82
C ARG A 762 -23.83 10.37 25.47
N TRP A 763 -23.03 10.20 24.41
CA TRP A 763 -22.11 11.23 23.96
C TRP A 763 -22.83 12.52 23.53
N SER A 764 -23.89 12.42 22.73
CA SER A 764 -24.66 13.60 22.30
C SER A 764 -25.28 14.32 23.48
N LEU A 765 -25.81 13.59 24.47
CA LEU A 765 -26.40 14.16 25.69
C LEU A 765 -25.32 14.81 26.58
N ALA A 766 -24.16 14.16 26.76
CA ALA A 766 -23.05 14.71 27.56
C ALA A 766 -22.46 15.96 26.92
N THR A 767 -22.21 15.90 25.63
CA THR A 767 -21.66 17.01 24.84
C THR A 767 -22.65 18.18 24.77
N GLY A 768 -23.95 17.91 24.54
CA GLY A 768 -24.99 18.95 24.56
C GLY A 768 -25.09 19.65 25.91
N ALA A 769 -24.95 18.92 27.03
CA ALA A 769 -24.90 19.50 28.36
C ALA A 769 -23.61 20.33 28.58
N ARG A 770 -22.46 19.90 28.05
CA ARG A 770 -21.23 20.70 28.08
C ARG A 770 -21.37 22.00 27.28
N VAL A 771 -21.99 21.93 26.09
CA VAL A 771 -22.25 23.12 25.27
C VAL A 771 -23.18 24.09 26.00
N ARG A 772 -24.24 23.57 26.65
CA ARG A 772 -25.13 24.40 27.51
C ARG A 772 -24.34 25.11 28.59
N ALA A 773 -23.38 24.43 29.24
CA ALA A 773 -22.51 25.04 30.23
C ALA A 773 -21.66 26.16 29.66
N LEU A 774 -21.11 25.98 28.47
CA LEU A 774 -20.29 26.97 27.77
C LEU A 774 -21.10 28.20 27.41
N VAL A 775 -22.28 28.05 26.81
CA VAL A 775 -23.20 29.15 26.43
C VAL A 775 -23.65 29.92 27.67
N ALA A 776 -24.16 29.23 28.69
CA ALA A 776 -24.60 29.87 29.93
C ALA A 776 -23.44 30.63 30.63
N ALA A 777 -22.24 30.05 30.63
CA ALA A 777 -21.06 30.71 31.16
C ALA A 777 -20.69 31.98 30.36
N ALA A 778 -20.84 31.95 29.03
CA ALA A 778 -20.61 33.16 28.20
C ALA A 778 -21.62 34.24 28.46
N GLN A 779 -22.88 33.89 28.69
CA GLN A 779 -23.97 34.80 29.06
C GLN A 779 -23.89 35.32 30.50
N GLY A 780 -22.98 34.76 31.31
CA GLY A 780 -22.79 35.14 32.70
C GLY A 780 -23.63 34.34 33.70
N GLU A 781 -24.40 33.37 33.25
CA GLU A 781 -25.30 32.51 34.05
C GLU A 781 -24.53 31.39 34.74
N LEU A 782 -23.54 31.77 35.59
CA LEU A 782 -22.57 30.81 36.12
C LEU A 782 -23.14 29.68 36.97
N GLN A 783 -24.29 29.86 37.60
CA GLN A 783 -24.93 28.78 38.40
C GLN A 783 -25.56 27.74 37.46
N GLU A 784 -26.26 28.19 36.41
CA GLU A 784 -26.81 27.32 35.38
C GLU A 784 -25.66 26.60 34.66
N ALA A 785 -24.61 27.28 34.30
CA ALA A 785 -23.40 26.69 33.71
C ALA A 785 -22.81 25.60 34.58
N LEU A 786 -22.75 25.81 35.90
CA LEU A 786 -22.26 24.79 36.82
C LEU A 786 -23.21 23.56 36.92
N ALA A 787 -24.51 23.79 36.92
CA ALA A 787 -25.49 22.73 36.90
C ALA A 787 -25.40 21.87 35.63
N ALA A 788 -25.22 22.52 34.48
CA ALA A 788 -25.05 21.87 33.21
C ALA A 788 -23.75 21.00 33.14
N THR A 789 -22.63 21.51 33.74
CA THR A 789 -21.43 20.64 33.85
C THR A 789 -21.65 19.43 34.73
N ALA A 790 -22.40 19.58 35.82
CA ALA A 790 -22.72 18.45 36.67
C ALA A 790 -23.58 17.39 35.95
N GLU A 791 -24.48 17.83 35.08
CA GLU A 791 -25.26 16.91 34.22
C GLU A 791 -24.33 16.18 33.22
N ALA A 792 -23.48 16.92 32.52
CA ALA A 792 -22.52 16.32 31.57
C ALA A 792 -21.64 15.26 32.25
N LEU A 793 -21.10 15.57 33.43
CA LEU A 793 -20.23 14.66 34.16
C LEU A 793 -20.93 13.38 34.63
N ARG A 794 -22.22 13.46 35.04
CA ARG A 794 -22.98 12.26 35.36
C ARG A 794 -23.09 11.30 34.17
N ARG A 795 -23.19 11.83 32.95
CA ARG A 795 -23.26 11.03 31.72
C ARG A 795 -21.92 10.44 31.31
N HIS A 796 -20.82 11.11 31.66
CA HIS A 796 -19.47 10.59 31.39
C HIS A 796 -19.12 9.35 32.23
N VAL A 797 -19.77 9.09 33.33
CA VAL A 797 -19.53 7.87 34.15
C VAL A 797 -19.71 6.59 33.33
N GLU A 798 -20.66 6.61 32.40
CA GLU A 798 -21.00 5.46 31.56
C GLU A 798 -20.44 5.59 30.12
N LEU A 799 -19.64 6.63 29.84
CA LEU A 799 -19.10 6.90 28.52
C LEU A 799 -17.59 6.70 28.56
N PRO A 800 -17.04 5.65 27.90
CA PRO A 800 -15.62 5.33 27.95
C PRO A 800 -14.78 6.26 27.05
N MET A 801 -14.92 7.58 27.20
CA MET A 801 -14.29 8.63 26.39
C MET A 801 -13.60 9.65 27.29
N PRO A 802 -12.38 9.37 27.78
CA PRO A 802 -11.71 10.20 28.78
C PRO A 802 -11.39 11.62 28.28
N LEU A 803 -11.13 11.82 26.98
CA LEU A 803 -10.90 13.17 26.42
C LEU A 803 -12.13 14.07 26.70
N GLU A 804 -13.33 13.59 26.40
CA GLU A 804 -14.58 14.33 26.60
C GLU A 804 -14.84 14.63 28.08
N HIS A 805 -14.52 13.66 28.95
CA HIS A 805 -14.63 13.82 30.40
C HIS A 805 -13.66 14.91 30.90
N GLY A 806 -12.38 14.83 30.52
CA GLY A 806 -11.36 15.81 30.89
C GLY A 806 -11.70 17.23 30.42
N ARG A 807 -12.22 17.37 29.19
CA ARG A 807 -12.70 18.64 28.65
C ARG A 807 -13.88 19.22 29.45
N THR A 808 -14.80 18.39 29.86
CA THR A 808 -15.94 18.83 30.71
C THR A 808 -15.45 19.27 32.08
N LEU A 809 -14.48 18.60 32.68
CA LEU A 809 -13.84 19.02 33.93
C LEU A 809 -13.09 20.35 33.77
N LEU A 810 -12.44 20.55 32.62
CA LEU A 810 -11.76 21.83 32.33
C LEU A 810 -12.77 22.98 32.27
N VAL A 811 -13.90 22.80 31.58
CA VAL A 811 -14.99 23.78 31.51
C VAL A 811 -15.55 24.06 32.91
N LYS A 812 -15.80 23.02 33.72
CA LYS A 812 -16.28 23.16 35.11
C LYS A 812 -15.30 23.96 35.94
N GLY A 813 -14.00 23.68 35.85
CA GLY A 813 -12.98 24.39 36.60
C GLY A 813 -12.91 25.88 36.23
N VAL A 814 -13.09 26.23 34.95
CA VAL A 814 -13.19 27.65 34.51
C VAL A 814 -14.41 28.36 35.13
N ILE A 815 -15.56 27.68 35.15
CA ILE A 815 -16.80 28.22 35.74
C ILE A 815 -16.59 28.43 37.25
N GLU A 816 -16.06 27.43 37.97
CA GLU A 816 -15.78 27.48 39.39
C GLU A 816 -14.80 28.59 39.73
N ARG A 817 -13.76 28.82 38.90
CA ARG A 817 -12.83 29.95 39.03
C ARG A 817 -13.53 31.26 38.88
N ARG A 818 -14.44 31.43 37.93
CA ARG A 818 -15.26 32.63 37.74
C ARG A 818 -16.21 32.88 38.93
N LEU A 819 -16.73 31.80 39.54
CA LEU A 819 -17.50 31.84 40.78
C LEU A 819 -16.64 32.03 42.04
N ARG A 820 -15.34 32.25 41.90
CA ARG A 820 -14.35 32.42 43.00
C ARG A 820 -14.25 31.19 43.91
N ARG A 821 -14.71 29.99 43.45
CA ARG A 821 -14.62 28.72 44.17
C ARG A 821 -13.26 28.07 43.94
N ARG A 822 -12.20 28.70 44.38
CA ARG A 822 -10.80 28.36 44.03
C ARG A 822 -10.43 26.89 44.34
N ARG A 823 -10.87 26.35 45.47
CA ARG A 823 -10.58 24.97 45.87
C ARG A 823 -11.23 23.98 44.91
N HIS A 824 -12.49 24.20 44.53
CA HIS A 824 -13.22 23.33 43.59
C HIS A 824 -12.59 23.43 42.17
N ALA A 825 -12.30 24.64 41.73
CA ALA A 825 -11.65 24.85 40.43
C ALA A 825 -10.30 24.12 40.34
N LYS A 826 -9.50 24.21 41.43
CA LYS A 826 -8.25 23.45 41.51
C LYS A 826 -8.49 21.97 41.36
N ALA A 827 -9.40 21.38 42.11
CA ALA A 827 -9.71 19.95 42.03
C ALA A 827 -10.19 19.53 40.63
N SER A 828 -11.04 20.33 39.99
CA SER A 828 -11.52 20.08 38.62
C SER A 828 -10.40 20.12 37.60
N PHE A 829 -9.47 21.07 37.70
CA PHE A 829 -8.31 21.15 36.80
C PHE A 829 -7.28 20.06 37.06
N GLU A 830 -7.05 19.64 38.31
CA GLU A 830 -6.15 18.55 38.66
C GLU A 830 -6.68 17.21 38.10
N GLN A 831 -7.98 16.95 38.24
CA GLN A 831 -8.60 15.77 37.62
C GLN A 831 -8.51 15.80 36.09
N ALA A 832 -8.77 16.94 35.47
CA ALA A 832 -8.62 17.09 34.01
C ALA A 832 -7.16 16.82 33.57
N LEU A 833 -6.20 17.39 34.31
CA LEU A 833 -4.78 17.20 34.06
C LEU A 833 -4.35 15.73 34.15
N GLU A 834 -4.81 15.02 35.19
CA GLU A 834 -4.54 13.60 35.37
C GLU A 834 -5.05 12.77 34.16
N ILE A 835 -6.27 13.04 33.70
CA ILE A 835 -6.86 12.37 32.52
C ILE A 835 -6.01 12.64 31.28
N PHE A 836 -5.69 13.90 30.97
CA PHE A 836 -4.95 14.27 29.77
C PHE A 836 -3.51 13.73 29.79
N ALA A 837 -2.86 13.75 30.97
CA ALA A 837 -1.52 13.18 31.15
C ALA A 837 -1.53 11.66 30.98
N GLY A 838 -2.55 10.98 31.52
CA GLY A 838 -2.72 9.52 31.34
C GLY A 838 -2.92 9.11 29.87
N MET A 839 -3.53 9.96 29.06
CA MET A 839 -3.70 9.75 27.63
C MET A 839 -2.46 10.16 26.80
N GLY A 840 -1.58 11.02 27.34
CA GLY A 840 -0.53 11.68 26.59
C GLY A 840 -1.02 12.83 25.70
N ALA A 841 -2.16 13.42 25.98
CA ALA A 841 -2.77 14.51 25.22
C ALA A 841 -2.14 15.88 25.59
N ARG A 842 -0.92 16.12 25.12
CA ARG A 842 -0.03 17.22 25.56
C ARG A 842 -0.65 18.61 25.51
N LEU A 843 -1.33 18.98 24.43
CA LEU A 843 -1.91 20.32 24.29
C LEU A 843 -3.04 20.54 25.30
N TRP A 844 -3.88 19.56 25.57
CA TRP A 844 -4.91 19.62 26.58
C TRP A 844 -4.32 19.64 28.00
N GLU A 845 -3.24 18.88 28.22
CA GLU A 845 -2.48 18.90 29.47
C GLU A 845 -1.90 20.31 29.74
N GLU A 846 -1.32 20.96 28.75
CA GLU A 846 -0.80 22.33 28.84
C GLU A 846 -1.90 23.35 29.14
N ARG A 847 -3.09 23.20 28.51
CA ARG A 847 -4.26 24.05 28.85
C ARG A 847 -4.66 23.88 30.31
N ALA A 848 -4.75 22.66 30.81
CA ALA A 848 -5.12 22.39 32.21
C ALA A 848 -4.08 22.98 33.18
N ARG A 849 -2.77 22.84 32.89
CA ARG A 849 -1.69 23.48 33.66
C ARG A 849 -1.78 24.98 33.61
N GLY A 850 -2.06 25.56 32.45
CA GLY A 850 -2.25 27.01 32.29
C GLY A 850 -3.38 27.52 33.15
N GLU A 851 -4.53 26.85 33.22
CA GLU A 851 -5.65 27.22 34.08
C GLU A 851 -5.33 27.08 35.58
N LEU A 852 -4.59 26.05 35.97
CA LEU A 852 -4.08 25.91 37.34
C LEU A 852 -3.16 27.10 37.72
N GLY A 853 -2.28 27.51 36.80
CA GLY A 853 -1.41 28.70 37.01
C GLY A 853 -2.23 29.98 37.21
N ARG A 854 -3.34 30.16 36.48
CA ARG A 854 -4.23 31.33 36.57
C ARG A 854 -5.01 31.40 37.88
N LEU A 855 -5.10 30.34 38.65
CA LEU A 855 -5.74 30.40 39.99
C LEU A 855 -4.95 31.17 40.99
N GLY A 856 -3.75 31.63 40.66
CA GLY A 856 -2.91 32.40 41.59
C GLY A 856 -2.63 31.64 42.89
N LEU A 857 -2.76 30.34 42.88
CA LEU A 857 -2.30 29.50 43.96
C LEU A 857 -0.79 29.64 43.95
N ARG A 858 -0.25 30.48 44.90
CA ARG A 858 1.15 30.42 45.24
C ARG A 858 1.49 28.93 45.27
N ARG A 859 2.40 28.49 44.40
CA ARG A 859 3.12 27.25 44.71
C ARG A 859 3.45 27.33 46.18
N ALA A 860 3.04 26.37 46.98
CA ALA A 860 3.58 26.19 48.29
C ALA A 860 5.06 26.28 48.09
N ALA A 861 5.69 27.28 48.77
CA ALA A 861 7.05 27.68 48.48
C ALA A 861 7.98 26.49 48.52
N GLY A 862 8.19 25.86 47.39
CA GLY A 862 9.36 25.12 47.09
C GLY A 862 10.42 26.18 46.73
N ASP A 863 11.58 26.04 47.20
CA ASP A 863 12.82 26.80 47.25
C ASP A 863 13.23 27.63 46.01
N ASP A 864 12.37 27.91 45.04
CA ASP A 864 12.69 28.64 43.82
C ASP A 864 12.58 30.16 44.03
N LEU A 865 13.74 30.79 44.02
CA LEU A 865 13.85 32.24 43.96
C LEU A 865 13.30 32.78 42.62
N THR A 866 12.51 33.85 42.65
CA THR A 866 12.18 34.61 41.44
C THR A 866 13.46 35.14 40.79
N GLU A 867 13.45 35.45 39.51
CA GLU A 867 14.63 35.94 38.79
C GLU A 867 15.24 37.20 39.46
N SER A 868 14.38 38.10 39.92
CA SER A 868 14.81 39.26 40.69
C SER A 868 15.43 38.89 42.04
N GLU A 869 14.83 37.93 42.78
CA GLU A 869 15.38 37.41 44.03
C GLU A 869 16.69 36.67 43.82
N ARG A 870 16.78 35.86 42.74
CA ARG A 870 17.99 35.15 42.35
C ARG A 870 19.13 36.12 42.05
N ARG A 871 18.87 37.18 41.28
CA ARG A 871 19.86 38.18 40.91
C ARG A 871 20.41 38.92 42.13
N VAL A 872 19.53 39.31 43.09
CA VAL A 872 19.96 39.91 44.35
C VAL A 872 20.76 38.92 45.20
N ALA A 873 20.37 37.65 45.26
CA ALA A 873 21.05 36.58 45.96
C ALA A 873 22.45 36.32 45.39
N GLU A 874 22.60 36.20 44.08
CA GLU A 874 23.86 36.00 43.38
C GLU A 874 24.87 37.11 43.63
N LEU A 875 24.43 38.37 43.47
CA LEU A 875 25.30 39.50 43.71
C LEU A 875 25.74 39.62 45.19
N THR A 876 24.79 39.29 46.10
CA THR A 876 25.10 39.28 47.55
C THR A 876 26.03 38.11 47.91
N ALA A 877 25.87 36.96 47.30
CA ALA A 877 26.75 35.77 47.49
C ALA A 877 28.18 36.04 46.99
N ARG A 878 28.32 36.82 45.91
CA ARG A 878 29.63 37.28 45.39
C ARG A 878 30.35 38.33 46.28
N GLY A 879 29.75 38.69 47.40
CA GLY A 879 30.43 39.57 48.36
C GLY A 879 30.09 41.06 48.25
N LEU A 880 29.21 41.47 47.30
CA LEU A 880 28.86 42.90 47.12
C LEU A 880 28.04 43.45 48.32
N THR A 881 28.35 44.63 48.80
CA THR A 881 27.58 45.32 49.82
C THR A 881 26.17 45.68 49.34
N ARG A 882 25.25 45.90 50.24
CA ARG A 882 23.86 46.30 49.91
C ARG A 882 23.78 47.53 49.01
N ARG A 883 24.71 48.50 49.16
CA ARG A 883 24.81 49.70 48.33
C ARG A 883 25.29 49.37 46.93
N GLU A 884 26.23 48.45 46.78
CA GLU A 884 26.75 48.04 45.50
C GLU A 884 25.71 47.22 44.72
N VAL A 885 24.99 46.26 45.39
CA VAL A 885 23.88 45.50 44.78
C VAL A 885 22.77 46.47 44.35
N ALA A 886 22.42 47.44 45.17
CA ALA A 886 21.42 48.46 44.87
C ALA A 886 21.80 49.29 43.65
N ALA A 887 23.07 49.71 43.56
CA ALA A 887 23.59 50.46 42.42
C ALA A 887 23.59 49.68 41.14
N GLN A 888 23.98 48.38 41.20
CA GLN A 888 24.10 47.50 40.05
C GLN A 888 22.74 47.07 39.49
N LEU A 889 21.71 46.99 40.34
CA LEU A 889 20.34 46.62 39.94
C LEU A 889 19.40 47.84 39.79
N PHE A 890 19.92 49.06 39.94
CA PHE A 890 19.13 50.29 39.83
C PHE A 890 17.92 50.33 40.79
N VAL A 891 18.11 49.84 42.04
CA VAL A 891 17.06 49.82 43.06
C VAL A 891 17.55 50.53 44.35
N SER A 892 16.64 50.78 45.32
CA SER A 892 17.05 51.31 46.57
C SER A 892 17.71 50.28 47.50
N PRO A 893 18.67 50.59 48.36
CA PRO A 893 19.23 49.68 49.37
C PRO A 893 18.14 49.01 50.25
N LYS A 894 17.07 49.74 50.53
CA LYS A 894 15.91 49.24 51.27
C LYS A 894 15.14 48.17 50.52
N THR A 895 15.10 48.24 49.18
CA THR A 895 14.54 47.24 48.31
C THR A 895 15.40 45.98 48.32
N VAL A 896 16.73 46.12 48.33
CA VAL A 896 17.68 44.99 48.47
C VAL A 896 17.46 44.25 49.77
N ASP A 897 17.32 44.98 50.90
CA ASP A 897 17.09 44.42 52.22
C ASP A 897 15.76 43.65 52.30
N ALA A 898 14.70 44.20 51.75
CA ALA A 898 13.41 43.56 51.69
C ALA A 898 13.41 42.28 50.80
N THR A 899 14.20 42.31 49.72
CA THR A 899 14.38 41.16 48.84
C THR A 899 15.22 40.08 49.49
N LEU A 900 16.32 40.42 50.15
CA LEU A 900 17.17 39.46 50.89
C LEU A 900 16.39 38.82 52.05
N ALA A 901 15.56 39.54 52.74
CA ALA A 901 14.72 38.94 53.80
C ALA A 901 13.74 37.90 53.24
N ARG A 902 13.22 38.09 51.98
CA ARG A 902 12.41 37.07 51.29
C ARG A 902 13.24 35.89 50.82
N VAL A 903 14.43 36.17 50.28
CA VAL A 903 15.39 35.11 49.87
C VAL A 903 15.78 34.24 51.05
N TYR A 904 16.19 34.81 52.18
CA TYR A 904 16.56 34.08 53.37
C TYR A 904 15.43 33.20 53.90
N ARG A 905 14.22 33.74 53.92
CA ARG A 905 13.01 32.98 54.33
C ARG A 905 12.69 31.84 53.35
N LYS A 906 12.87 32.05 52.04
CA LYS A 906 12.62 31.02 51.01
C LYS A 906 13.67 29.89 51.03
N LEU A 907 14.94 30.24 51.28
CA LEU A 907 16.03 29.29 51.34
C LEU A 907 16.24 28.69 52.73
N GLY A 908 15.47 29.12 53.75
CA GLY A 908 15.60 28.59 55.11
C GLY A 908 16.95 28.93 55.77
N ILE A 909 17.56 30.08 55.41
CA ILE A 909 18.87 30.56 55.87
C ILE A 909 18.74 31.82 56.65
N HIS A 910 19.71 32.12 57.53
CA HIS A 910 19.65 33.24 58.46
C HIS A 910 20.82 34.20 58.29
N SER A 911 21.79 33.86 57.45
CA SER A 911 22.98 34.68 57.29
C SER A 911 23.48 34.78 55.86
N ARG A 912 24.25 35.84 55.59
CA ARG A 912 24.92 36.04 54.31
C ARG A 912 25.95 34.97 54.00
N ALA A 913 26.61 34.41 54.99
CA ALA A 913 27.59 33.34 54.86
C ALA A 913 26.88 32.05 54.36
N GLU A 914 25.73 31.74 54.93
CA GLU A 914 24.88 30.62 54.48
C GLU A 914 24.34 30.79 53.04
N LEU A 915 24.04 32.06 52.66
CA LEU A 915 23.64 32.36 51.27
C LEU A 915 24.78 32.01 50.29
N GLY A 916 26.01 32.41 50.62
CA GLY A 916 27.18 32.11 49.81
C GLY A 916 27.40 30.61 49.63
N ALA A 917 27.32 29.82 50.70
CA ALA A 917 27.45 28.37 50.65
C ALA A 917 26.35 27.70 49.79
N ARG A 918 25.07 28.15 49.94
CA ARG A 918 23.91 27.57 49.24
C ARG A 918 23.89 27.89 47.73
N MET A 919 24.43 29.07 47.35
CA MET A 919 24.48 29.48 45.93
C MET A 919 25.59 28.78 45.15
N VAL A 920 26.64 28.27 45.80
CA VAL A 920 27.65 27.42 45.14
C VAL A 920 27.03 26.07 44.71
N ASP A 921 26.15 25.50 45.50
CA ASP A 921 25.46 24.23 45.19
C ASP A 921 24.44 24.38 44.04
N VAL A 922 23.89 25.59 43.81
CA VAL A 922 22.91 25.86 42.77
C VAL A 922 23.56 26.11 41.41
N VAL A 923 24.81 26.56 41.36
CA VAL A 923 25.57 26.78 40.11
C VAL A 923 26.20 25.49 39.59
N GLN A 924 26.32 24.45 40.41
CA GLN A 924 26.86 23.13 40.02
C GLN A 924 25.80 22.09 39.58
N ARG A 925 24.54 22.43 39.66
CA ARG A 925 23.41 21.66 39.11
C ARG A 925 22.84 22.34 37.89
#